data_a042b71dbf3baec460ec725a81feba5b
#
_entry.id   a042b71dbf3baec460ec725a81feba5b
#
_cell.length_a   1.000
_cell.length_b   1.000
_cell.length_c   1.000
_cell.angle_alpha   90.00
_cell.angle_beta   90.00
_cell.angle_gamma   90.00
#
_symmetry.space_group_name_H-M   'P 1'
#
loop_
_entity.id
_entity.type
_entity.pdbx_description
1 polymer ?
#
loop_
_entity_poly.entity_id
_entity_poly.type
_entity_poly.pdbx_seq_one_letter_code
_entity_poly.pdbx_strand_id
1 'polypeptide(L)'
;MQFTKPVLFVLCTCALRAEVVPAGIFQDHMVLQRGKPDPVWGTAQPGEGVTVHFAGKTQRATADPQGRWMVRLAPMKTRSKPSDLRIGKRVFTDVLVGDIWLAAGQSNMEMGIGVCDVANDIAQADFPDVRLFTVPRDFANQLRDRFAGPAPWKRCSPQTLTEGGWGGFSAAGFFFARTLHQTLKVPIGIVNMSWGGTAAESWTSLEALQTLPALAPAVAKSLARIKSAIDNAADDATKREAWWSAKDPGSTCSANWANPGLDDSAWKTMPVPSESASVRLCNFGGIVWFRRDFELPSAWAGKDLILSLGPINGGDTTFVNGIKVGESFQRFLDRYYRVPAAALKPGQNTLAVRVLDNGYLGGLGGIYGLPQQLNLAPAGDASIEPISLAGEWRCKDGARLSAIQPLPPGLPQEPDEVAWLYNGMVAPLTPFALRGCIWYQGESNASRAAQYRDLLAAMIQDWRARFAQPGLPFLIVQLANYTEPVREPGESDWAELREAQALVAETLPNSGLAVAIDSGDAKNIHPKNKKEVGRRLALVALSRVYGKKVEYSGPLYQSMSIEGSAIRLKFSHVGGGLIAKGGPLQQFAIAGPDKQFVWADARIEKDTVVVSSPHVPSPMAVRYAWATNPEGCNLYNKAGLPAPPFRTAIK
;
A
#
# COMPACT_ATOMS: atom_id res chain seq x y z
N MET A 1 35.49 25.34 66.82
CA MET A 1 34.95 24.05 66.30
C MET A 1 33.48 24.30 65.85
N GLN A 2 33.27 24.61 64.60
CA GLN A 2 31.91 24.72 64.01
C GLN A 2 31.62 23.46 63.23
N PHE A 3 30.60 22.72 63.65
CA PHE A 3 30.10 21.52 62.93
C PHE A 3 29.13 21.93 61.84
N THR A 4 29.53 21.76 60.58
CA THR A 4 28.65 21.88 59.40
C THR A 4 27.88 20.57 59.23
N LYS A 5 26.54 20.64 59.28
CA LYS A 5 25.65 19.51 58.99
C LYS A 5 25.57 19.30 57.46
N PRO A 6 25.64 18.07 56.94
CA PRO A 6 25.42 17.83 55.53
C PRO A 6 23.92 17.96 55.21
N VAL A 7 23.58 18.75 54.17
CA VAL A 7 22.25 18.81 53.56
C VAL A 7 22.14 17.64 52.58
N LEU A 8 21.27 16.68 52.89
CA LEU A 8 20.95 15.56 52.05
C LEU A 8 19.99 16.03 50.94
N PHE A 9 20.49 16.22 49.72
CA PHE A 9 19.64 16.45 48.55
C PHE A 9 18.99 15.12 48.14
N VAL A 10 17.70 14.95 48.45
CA VAL A 10 16.87 13.89 47.89
C VAL A 10 16.54 14.28 46.47
N LEU A 11 17.25 13.73 45.48
CA LEU A 11 16.88 13.76 44.09
C LEU A 11 15.58 12.93 43.89
N CYS A 12 14.45 13.62 43.92
CA CYS A 12 13.19 13.03 43.54
C CYS A 12 13.21 12.86 42.00
N THR A 13 13.73 11.72 41.53
CA THR A 13 13.57 11.31 40.13
C THR A 13 12.10 11.00 39.90
N CYS A 14 11.33 11.96 39.42
CA CYS A 14 10.06 11.67 38.74
C CYS A 14 10.38 10.79 37.53
N ALA A 15 10.36 9.47 37.74
CA ALA A 15 10.33 8.52 36.64
C ALA A 15 9.05 8.79 35.86
N LEU A 16 9.15 9.46 34.71
CA LEU A 16 8.11 9.48 33.69
C LEU A 16 7.77 8.02 33.40
N ARG A 17 6.66 7.54 33.95
CA ARG A 17 6.15 6.19 33.65
C ARG A 17 5.80 6.21 32.15
N ALA A 18 6.64 5.61 31.31
CA ALA A 18 6.27 5.37 29.94
C ALA A 18 5.02 4.47 29.95
N GLU A 19 3.98 4.93 29.33
CA GLU A 19 2.68 4.23 29.24
C GLU A 19 2.80 3.00 28.36
N VAL A 20 2.02 1.94 28.64
CA VAL A 20 1.85 0.79 27.74
C VAL A 20 1.31 1.29 26.41
N VAL A 21 2.08 1.09 25.33
CA VAL A 21 1.75 1.51 23.97
C VAL A 21 1.48 0.28 23.11
N PRO A 22 0.22 -0.03 22.78
CA PRO A 22 -0.11 -1.07 21.80
C PRO A 22 0.39 -0.71 20.39
N ALA A 23 0.64 -1.73 19.56
CA ALA A 23 0.95 -1.51 18.14
C ALA A 23 -0.19 -0.77 17.44
N GLY A 24 0.14 0.06 16.44
CA GLY A 24 -0.80 0.99 15.81
C GLY A 24 -1.99 0.36 15.08
N ILE A 25 -1.97 -0.95 14.86
CA ILE A 25 -3.09 -1.70 14.28
C ILE A 25 -4.24 -1.89 15.28
N PHE A 26 -4.00 -1.83 16.60
CA PHE A 26 -5.02 -1.96 17.63
C PHE A 26 -5.70 -0.62 17.86
N GLN A 27 -6.94 -0.51 17.39
CA GLN A 27 -7.74 0.71 17.40
C GLN A 27 -9.24 0.35 17.59
N ASP A 28 -10.06 1.35 17.84
CA ASP A 28 -11.51 1.22 17.78
C ASP A 28 -11.96 0.66 16.43
N HIS A 29 -13.09 -0.01 16.40
CA HIS A 29 -13.70 -0.57 15.19
C HIS A 29 -12.93 -1.70 14.50
N MET A 30 -11.84 -2.19 15.07
CA MET A 30 -11.02 -3.24 14.47
C MET A 30 -11.73 -4.59 14.41
N VAL A 31 -11.16 -5.49 13.61
CA VAL A 31 -11.51 -6.92 13.61
C VAL A 31 -10.32 -7.70 14.16
N LEU A 32 -10.57 -8.70 15.03
CA LEU A 32 -9.63 -9.73 15.42
C LEU A 32 -9.87 -11.00 14.60
N GLN A 33 -8.82 -11.76 14.30
CA GLN A 33 -8.89 -12.91 13.40
C GLN A 33 -9.55 -14.10 14.11
N ARG A 34 -10.64 -14.64 13.55
CA ARG A 34 -11.27 -15.87 14.05
C ARG A 34 -10.47 -17.14 13.73
N GLY A 35 -10.58 -18.14 14.60
CA GLY A 35 -10.11 -19.51 14.35
C GLY A 35 -8.59 -19.70 14.40
N LYS A 36 -7.84 -18.70 14.77
CA LYS A 36 -6.38 -18.72 14.96
C LYS A 36 -6.02 -18.03 16.28
N PRO A 37 -4.83 -18.30 16.88
CA PRO A 37 -4.31 -17.46 17.94
C PRO A 37 -4.06 -16.05 17.43
N ASP A 38 -4.54 -15.03 18.15
CA ASP A 38 -4.33 -13.62 17.81
C ASP A 38 -3.19 -13.02 18.65
N PRO A 39 -2.05 -12.66 18.04
CA PRO A 39 -1.03 -11.86 18.70
C PRO A 39 -1.55 -10.45 19.00
N VAL A 40 -1.36 -9.98 20.23
CA VAL A 40 -1.57 -8.60 20.65
C VAL A 40 -0.25 -8.14 21.28
N TRP A 41 0.33 -7.07 20.74
CA TRP A 41 1.69 -6.65 21.09
C TRP A 41 1.84 -5.12 21.13
N GLY A 42 2.99 -4.68 21.62
CA GLY A 42 3.36 -3.29 21.72
C GLY A 42 4.61 -3.07 22.52
N THR A 43 4.77 -1.86 23.06
CA THR A 43 5.91 -1.49 23.91
C THR A 43 5.44 -1.01 25.28
N ALA A 44 6.32 -1.15 26.29
CA ALA A 44 6.14 -0.69 27.67
C ALA A 44 7.51 -0.47 28.31
N GLN A 45 7.57 -0.09 29.58
CA GLN A 45 8.85 -0.10 30.32
C GLN A 45 9.40 -1.53 30.41
N PRO A 46 10.72 -1.73 30.28
CA PRO A 46 11.33 -3.03 30.54
C PRO A 46 10.90 -3.58 31.92
N GLY A 47 10.43 -4.83 31.93
CA GLY A 47 9.93 -5.48 33.14
C GLY A 47 8.49 -5.09 33.53
N GLU A 48 7.83 -4.20 32.84
CA GLU A 48 6.43 -3.82 33.11
C GLU A 48 5.45 -4.94 32.76
N GLY A 49 4.51 -5.23 33.68
CA GLY A 49 3.43 -6.18 33.47
C GLY A 49 2.29 -5.58 32.64
N VAL A 50 1.98 -6.18 31.51
CA VAL A 50 0.89 -5.77 30.61
C VAL A 50 -0.24 -6.79 30.70
N THR A 51 -1.46 -6.30 30.91
CA THR A 51 -2.68 -7.12 30.92
C THR A 51 -3.53 -6.79 29.70
N VAL A 52 -3.95 -7.83 28.98
CA VAL A 52 -4.88 -7.73 27.84
C VAL A 52 -6.17 -8.47 28.18
N HIS A 53 -7.30 -7.79 28.07
CA HIS A 53 -8.61 -8.38 28.32
C HIS A 53 -9.52 -8.24 27.09
N PHE A 54 -10.11 -9.35 26.63
CA PHE A 54 -11.06 -9.37 25.54
C PHE A 54 -12.11 -10.49 25.71
N ALA A 55 -13.39 -10.17 25.51
CA ALA A 55 -14.50 -11.13 25.51
C ALA A 55 -14.50 -12.07 26.75
N GLY A 56 -14.25 -11.53 27.93
CA GLY A 56 -14.24 -12.26 29.20
C GLY A 56 -12.95 -13.06 29.48
N LYS A 57 -11.96 -12.99 28.60
CA LYS A 57 -10.64 -13.66 28.78
C LYS A 57 -9.56 -12.64 29.07
N THR A 58 -8.63 -13.00 29.94
CA THR A 58 -7.48 -12.16 30.32
C THR A 58 -6.18 -12.89 30.03
N GLN A 59 -5.24 -12.21 29.40
CA GLN A 59 -3.86 -12.64 29.17
C GLN A 59 -2.89 -11.62 29.78
N ARG A 60 -1.70 -12.09 30.14
CA ARG A 60 -0.67 -11.23 30.73
C ARG A 60 0.68 -11.52 30.07
N ALA A 61 1.49 -10.47 29.93
CA ALA A 61 2.89 -10.56 29.53
C ALA A 61 3.73 -9.57 30.35
N THR A 62 5.02 -9.79 30.39
CA THR A 62 6.00 -8.84 30.93
C THR A 62 6.82 -8.32 29.76
N ALA A 63 7.05 -7.01 29.69
CA ALA A 63 7.89 -6.41 28.68
C ALA A 63 9.34 -6.88 28.81
N ASP A 64 9.96 -7.23 27.68
CA ASP A 64 11.35 -7.67 27.58
C ASP A 64 12.34 -6.51 27.91
N PRO A 65 13.67 -6.76 28.00
CA PRO A 65 14.65 -5.71 28.24
C PRO A 65 14.66 -4.59 27.17
N GLN A 66 14.10 -4.84 25.99
CA GLN A 66 13.92 -3.86 24.92
C GLN A 66 12.57 -3.14 25.01
N GLY A 67 11.79 -3.42 26.05
CA GLY A 67 10.47 -2.84 26.26
C GLY A 67 9.36 -3.44 25.40
N ARG A 68 9.56 -4.57 24.72
CA ARG A 68 8.56 -5.21 23.84
C ARG A 68 7.75 -6.22 24.65
N TRP A 69 6.46 -6.26 24.41
CA TRP A 69 5.58 -7.25 25.02
C TRP A 69 4.63 -7.86 23.97
N MET A 70 4.20 -9.08 24.21
CA MET A 70 3.22 -9.77 23.38
C MET A 70 2.42 -10.76 24.21
N VAL A 71 1.11 -10.82 23.98
CA VAL A 71 0.23 -11.92 24.38
C VAL A 71 -0.37 -12.59 23.15
N ARG A 72 -0.87 -13.80 23.31
CA ARG A 72 -1.64 -14.51 22.27
C ARG A 72 -3.03 -14.82 22.81
N LEU A 73 -4.06 -14.19 22.23
CA LEU A 73 -5.44 -14.56 22.53
C LEU A 73 -5.71 -15.95 21.91
N ALA A 74 -6.41 -16.80 22.65
CA ALA A 74 -6.79 -18.11 22.14
C ALA A 74 -7.73 -17.98 20.93
N PRO A 75 -7.76 -18.97 20.01
CA PRO A 75 -8.66 -18.97 18.88
C PRO A 75 -10.11 -18.67 19.27
N MET A 76 -10.74 -17.77 18.53
CA MET A 76 -12.08 -17.28 18.79
C MET A 76 -13.04 -17.68 17.69
N LYS A 77 -14.32 -17.90 18.05
CA LYS A 77 -15.42 -18.03 17.10
C LYS A 77 -15.82 -16.65 16.58
N THR A 78 -16.48 -16.60 15.41
CA THR A 78 -17.07 -15.39 14.86
C THR A 78 -17.93 -14.64 15.89
N ARG A 79 -17.78 -13.31 15.93
CA ARG A 79 -18.53 -12.44 16.82
C ARG A 79 -18.83 -11.12 16.10
N SER A 80 -20.10 -10.95 15.69
CA SER A 80 -20.61 -9.69 15.11
C SER A 80 -21.11 -8.73 16.18
N LYS A 81 -21.37 -9.21 17.43
CA LYS A 81 -21.66 -8.32 18.56
C LYS A 81 -20.36 -7.68 19.05
N PRO A 82 -20.23 -6.35 19.02
CA PRO A 82 -19.04 -5.65 19.46
C PRO A 82 -18.64 -5.96 20.91
N SER A 83 -17.36 -5.90 21.19
CA SER A 83 -16.77 -6.05 22.53
C SER A 83 -15.57 -5.10 22.68
N ASP A 84 -15.27 -4.72 23.91
CA ASP A 84 -14.08 -3.91 24.23
C ASP A 84 -12.83 -4.79 24.28
N LEU A 85 -11.75 -4.33 23.64
CA LEU A 85 -10.38 -4.83 23.85
C LEU A 85 -9.67 -3.87 24.82
N ARG A 86 -9.24 -4.37 25.96
CA ARG A 86 -8.53 -3.59 26.98
C ARG A 86 -7.07 -4.00 27.00
N ILE A 87 -6.16 -3.04 26.86
CA ILE A 87 -4.70 -3.23 26.89
C ILE A 87 -4.12 -2.25 27.92
N GLY A 88 -3.71 -2.75 29.07
CA GLY A 88 -3.35 -1.90 30.20
C GLY A 88 -4.52 -0.99 30.58
N LYS A 89 -4.32 0.32 30.49
CA LYS A 89 -5.35 1.34 30.75
C LYS A 89 -6.17 1.73 29.50
N ARG A 90 -5.68 1.39 28.30
CA ARG A 90 -6.36 1.72 27.04
C ARG A 90 -7.54 0.78 26.78
N VAL A 91 -8.62 1.34 26.29
CA VAL A 91 -9.82 0.61 25.91
C VAL A 91 -10.12 0.91 24.45
N PHE A 92 -10.16 -0.13 23.64
CA PHE A 92 -10.59 -0.05 22.24
C PHE A 92 -12.00 -0.62 22.15
N THR A 93 -12.90 0.18 21.60
CA THR A 93 -14.33 -0.12 21.55
C THR A 93 -14.72 -0.68 20.18
N ASP A 94 -15.91 -1.29 20.11
CA ASP A 94 -16.50 -1.80 18.87
C ASP A 94 -15.59 -2.80 18.12
N VAL A 95 -14.91 -3.68 18.86
CA VAL A 95 -14.04 -4.72 18.29
C VAL A 95 -14.88 -5.96 17.94
N LEU A 96 -14.76 -6.42 16.69
CA LEU A 96 -15.41 -7.61 16.15
C LEU A 96 -14.45 -8.80 16.07
N VAL A 97 -14.98 -10.03 15.87
CA VAL A 97 -14.17 -11.21 15.54
C VAL A 97 -14.65 -11.77 14.21
N GLY A 98 -13.78 -11.74 13.21
CA GLY A 98 -14.09 -12.12 11.84
C GLY A 98 -12.85 -12.59 11.06
N ASP A 99 -12.86 -12.41 9.77
CA ASP A 99 -11.70 -12.71 8.91
C ASP A 99 -10.99 -11.44 8.47
N ILE A 100 -9.68 -11.40 8.64
CA ILE A 100 -8.84 -10.26 8.26
C ILE A 100 -8.07 -10.62 6.99
N TRP A 101 -8.23 -9.81 5.96
CA TRP A 101 -7.50 -9.94 4.71
C TRP A 101 -6.59 -8.75 4.47
N LEU A 102 -5.37 -9.02 4.03
CA LEU A 102 -4.41 -8.01 3.60
C LEU A 102 -4.56 -7.79 2.09
N ALA A 103 -4.84 -6.57 1.66
CA ALA A 103 -4.88 -6.15 0.26
C ALA A 103 -3.60 -5.37 -0.04
N ALA A 104 -2.64 -6.02 -0.73
CA ALA A 104 -1.32 -5.48 -0.95
C ALA A 104 -0.95 -5.44 -2.44
N GLY A 105 0.01 -4.59 -2.81
CA GLY A 105 0.50 -4.45 -4.17
C GLY A 105 0.75 -3.02 -4.61
N GLN A 106 0.62 -2.75 -5.91
CA GLN A 106 0.87 -1.43 -6.48
C GLN A 106 -0.42 -0.70 -6.88
N SER A 107 -0.33 0.24 -7.80
CA SER A 107 -1.40 1.17 -8.17
C SER A 107 -2.75 0.52 -8.47
N ASN A 108 -2.78 -0.66 -9.09
CA ASN A 108 -4.02 -1.37 -9.39
C ASN A 108 -4.71 -1.97 -8.13
N MET A 109 -3.97 -2.22 -7.05
CA MET A 109 -4.54 -2.49 -5.72
C MET A 109 -4.90 -1.20 -4.99
N GLU A 110 -4.08 -0.16 -5.14
CA GLU A 110 -4.27 1.14 -4.50
C GLU A 110 -5.51 1.88 -5.00
N MET A 111 -5.82 1.80 -6.30
CA MET A 111 -6.90 2.53 -6.96
C MET A 111 -8.20 2.47 -6.16
N GLY A 112 -8.63 3.63 -5.69
CA GLY A 112 -9.81 3.79 -4.85
C GLY A 112 -11.12 3.66 -5.61
N ILE A 113 -12.17 3.35 -4.88
CA ILE A 113 -13.49 3.10 -5.47
C ILE A 113 -14.10 4.36 -6.11
N GLY A 114 -13.77 5.56 -5.62
CA GLY A 114 -14.30 6.83 -6.11
C GLY A 114 -13.85 7.21 -7.52
N VAL A 115 -12.77 6.57 -8.04
CA VAL A 115 -12.33 6.74 -9.45
C VAL A 115 -12.75 5.59 -10.36
N CYS A 116 -13.54 4.65 -9.85
CA CYS A 116 -14.20 3.59 -10.61
C CYS A 116 -15.63 4.01 -10.97
N ASP A 117 -16.15 3.56 -12.11
CA ASP A 117 -17.51 3.92 -12.55
C ASP A 117 -18.57 3.06 -11.82
N VAL A 118 -18.68 3.21 -10.50
CA VAL A 118 -19.48 2.36 -9.61
C VAL A 118 -20.30 3.16 -8.58
N ALA A 119 -20.83 4.31 -8.97
CA ALA A 119 -21.58 5.21 -8.09
C ALA A 119 -22.71 4.53 -7.31
N ASN A 120 -23.46 3.62 -7.95
CA ASN A 120 -24.52 2.85 -7.29
C ASN A 120 -23.98 1.88 -6.21
N ASP A 121 -22.82 1.26 -6.47
CA ASP A 121 -22.18 0.39 -5.47
C ASP A 121 -21.70 1.19 -4.26
N ILE A 122 -21.21 2.41 -4.47
CA ILE A 122 -20.81 3.34 -3.40
C ILE A 122 -22.04 3.74 -2.58
N ALA A 123 -23.11 4.21 -3.23
CA ALA A 123 -24.32 4.67 -2.56
C ALA A 123 -24.98 3.59 -1.68
N GLN A 124 -24.81 2.32 -2.03
CA GLN A 124 -25.36 1.16 -1.31
C GLN A 124 -24.36 0.52 -0.33
N ALA A 125 -23.20 1.13 -0.10
CA ALA A 125 -22.11 0.52 0.66
C ALA A 125 -22.22 0.76 2.16
N ASP A 126 -23.35 0.43 2.75
CA ASP A 126 -23.55 0.40 4.21
C ASP A 126 -23.36 -1.04 4.74
N PHE A 127 -22.13 -1.37 5.10
CA PHE A 127 -21.74 -2.69 5.62
C PHE A 127 -20.99 -2.55 6.95
N PRO A 128 -21.69 -2.32 8.07
CA PRO A 128 -21.04 -2.04 9.36
C PRO A 128 -20.14 -3.18 9.87
N ASP A 129 -20.34 -4.42 9.41
CA ASP A 129 -19.49 -5.57 9.72
C ASP A 129 -18.27 -5.71 8.77
N VAL A 130 -18.15 -4.87 7.75
CA VAL A 130 -16.93 -4.71 6.95
C VAL A 130 -16.15 -3.55 7.52
N ARG A 131 -14.88 -3.79 7.87
CA ARG A 131 -14.01 -2.80 8.51
C ARG A 131 -12.80 -2.54 7.62
N LEU A 132 -12.52 -1.27 7.41
CA LEU A 132 -11.52 -0.76 6.50
C LEU A 132 -10.33 -0.21 7.30
N PHE A 133 -9.13 -0.62 6.95
CA PHE A 133 -7.89 -0.06 7.49
C PHE A 133 -6.93 0.22 6.35
N THR A 134 -6.32 1.39 6.32
CA THR A 134 -5.25 1.71 5.37
C THR A 134 -3.96 1.90 6.15
N VAL A 135 -2.95 1.11 5.82
CA VAL A 135 -1.61 1.23 6.41
C VAL A 135 -1.02 2.59 6.00
N PRO A 136 -0.56 3.42 6.96
CA PRO A 136 0.13 4.66 6.63
C PRO A 136 1.33 4.38 5.75
N ARG A 137 1.49 5.16 4.70
CA ARG A 137 2.63 5.05 3.81
C ARG A 137 3.90 5.43 4.52
N ASP A 138 4.88 4.56 4.44
CA ASP A 138 6.26 4.79 4.86
C ASP A 138 7.19 3.92 4.03
N PHE A 139 8.38 4.40 3.79
CA PHE A 139 9.46 3.60 3.27
C PHE A 139 10.75 3.91 4.06
N ALA A 140 11.49 2.89 4.39
CA ALA A 140 12.61 3.04 5.31
C ALA A 140 13.78 2.13 4.94
N ASN A 141 14.99 2.63 5.14
CA ASN A 141 16.22 1.86 4.98
C ASN A 141 16.49 0.89 6.15
N GLN A 142 15.68 0.96 7.21
CA GLN A 142 15.74 0.08 8.39
C GLN A 142 14.33 -0.33 8.80
N LEU A 143 14.22 -1.48 9.45
CA LEU A 143 12.95 -1.99 9.96
C LEU A 143 12.29 -0.98 10.91
N ARG A 144 11.01 -0.73 10.68
CA ARG A 144 10.14 0.02 11.60
C ARG A 144 9.43 -0.93 12.55
N ASP A 145 9.27 -0.52 13.78
CA ASP A 145 8.49 -1.22 14.81
C ASP A 145 7.06 -0.68 14.96
N ARG A 146 6.76 0.45 14.30
CA ARG A 146 5.48 1.15 14.33
C ARG A 146 5.18 1.84 13.00
N PHE A 147 3.91 2.12 12.77
CA PHE A 147 3.49 2.93 11.62
C PHE A 147 3.99 4.38 11.71
N ALA A 148 4.20 5.00 10.57
CA ALA A 148 4.66 6.39 10.46
C ALA A 148 3.65 7.41 11.03
N GLY A 149 2.36 7.06 11.06
CA GLY A 149 1.31 7.94 11.54
C GLY A 149 0.08 7.20 12.05
N PRO A 150 -0.94 7.92 12.53
CA PRO A 150 -2.19 7.33 12.98
C PRO A 150 -2.96 6.71 11.80
N ALA A 151 -3.59 5.57 12.06
CA ALA A 151 -4.38 4.84 11.07
C ALA A 151 -5.60 4.22 11.76
N PRO A 152 -6.76 4.87 11.72
CA PRO A 152 -7.96 4.32 12.32
C PRO A 152 -8.59 3.23 11.46
N TRP A 153 -9.15 2.22 12.11
CA TRP A 153 -10.13 1.36 11.47
C TRP A 153 -11.44 2.14 11.26
N LYS A 154 -12.06 1.96 10.11
CA LYS A 154 -13.32 2.61 9.76
C LYS A 154 -14.40 1.57 9.49
N ARG A 155 -15.64 1.85 9.90
CA ARG A 155 -16.81 1.10 9.44
C ARG A 155 -17.03 1.41 7.97
N CYS A 156 -17.35 0.40 7.16
CA CYS A 156 -17.64 0.60 5.74
C CYS A 156 -18.97 1.35 5.57
N SER A 157 -18.89 2.52 4.96
CA SER A 157 -20.02 3.36 4.56
C SER A 157 -19.68 4.06 3.23
N PRO A 158 -20.66 4.66 2.52
CA PRO A 158 -20.41 5.45 1.34
C PRO A 158 -19.33 6.54 1.55
N GLN A 159 -19.37 7.23 2.69
CA GLN A 159 -18.41 8.25 3.06
C GLN A 159 -17.02 7.66 3.26
N THR A 160 -16.86 6.66 4.14
CA THR A 160 -15.54 6.12 4.50
C THR A 160 -14.86 5.39 3.35
N LEU A 161 -15.61 4.90 2.36
CA LEU A 161 -15.07 4.31 1.15
C LEU A 161 -14.45 5.33 0.20
N THR A 162 -14.95 6.55 0.17
CA THR A 162 -14.44 7.61 -0.72
C THR A 162 -13.43 8.53 -0.06
N GLU A 163 -13.20 8.35 1.25
CA GLU A 163 -12.20 9.11 1.99
C GLU A 163 -10.77 8.64 1.74
N GLY A 164 -9.86 9.57 1.51
CA GLY A 164 -8.41 9.37 1.43
C GLY A 164 -7.90 9.18 0.01
N GLY A 165 -6.61 9.21 -0.11
CA GLY A 165 -5.76 8.86 -1.24
C GLY A 165 -6.30 9.08 -2.64
N TRP A 166 -5.91 8.22 -3.55
CA TRP A 166 -6.34 8.22 -4.94
C TRP A 166 -7.76 7.62 -5.10
N GLY A 167 -8.78 8.45 -4.83
CA GLY A 167 -10.19 8.06 -4.97
C GLY A 167 -10.73 7.18 -3.83
N GLY A 168 -10.15 7.24 -2.64
CA GLY A 168 -10.65 6.55 -1.47
C GLY A 168 -10.03 5.18 -1.23
N PHE A 169 -10.78 4.30 -0.57
CA PHE A 169 -10.31 2.95 -0.23
C PHE A 169 -10.19 2.04 -1.45
N SER A 170 -9.21 1.12 -1.45
CA SER A 170 -8.98 0.12 -2.51
C SER A 170 -10.28 -0.50 -3.04
N ALA A 171 -10.60 -0.25 -4.32
CA ALA A 171 -11.78 -0.81 -4.96
C ALA A 171 -11.72 -2.34 -5.04
N ALA A 172 -10.57 -2.90 -5.44
CA ALA A 172 -10.38 -4.35 -5.51
C ALA A 172 -10.53 -4.99 -4.12
N GLY A 173 -9.93 -4.38 -3.08
CA GLY A 173 -10.06 -4.82 -1.68
C GLY A 173 -11.50 -4.76 -1.17
N PHE A 174 -12.21 -3.67 -1.43
CA PHE A 174 -13.61 -3.51 -1.03
C PHE A 174 -14.53 -4.54 -1.69
N PHE A 175 -14.50 -4.67 -3.02
CA PHE A 175 -15.37 -5.63 -3.71
C PHE A 175 -15.09 -7.08 -3.31
N PHE A 176 -13.85 -7.42 -3.04
CA PHE A 176 -13.47 -8.70 -2.46
C PHE A 176 -14.09 -8.91 -1.07
N ALA A 177 -13.89 -7.96 -0.16
CA ALA A 177 -14.38 -8.03 1.21
C ALA A 177 -15.91 -8.07 1.26
N ARG A 178 -16.59 -7.23 0.46
CA ARG A 178 -18.06 -7.23 0.34
C ARG A 178 -18.60 -8.59 -0.11
N THR A 179 -18.01 -9.18 -1.16
CA THR A 179 -18.44 -10.49 -1.68
C THR A 179 -18.27 -11.59 -0.63
N LEU A 180 -17.15 -11.60 0.09
CA LEU A 180 -16.95 -12.54 1.19
C LEU A 180 -17.94 -12.34 2.33
N HIS A 181 -18.14 -11.09 2.77
CA HIS A 181 -19.11 -10.78 3.82
C HIS A 181 -20.52 -11.22 3.45
N GLN A 182 -20.98 -10.90 2.24
CA GLN A 182 -22.29 -11.27 1.74
C GLN A 182 -22.49 -12.80 1.64
N THR A 183 -21.41 -13.53 1.31
CA THR A 183 -21.48 -15.00 1.14
C THR A 183 -21.32 -15.75 2.46
N LEU A 184 -20.41 -15.32 3.32
CA LEU A 184 -20.03 -16.02 4.54
C LEU A 184 -20.82 -15.56 5.77
N LYS A 185 -21.41 -14.35 5.71
CA LYS A 185 -22.15 -13.72 6.82
C LYS A 185 -21.30 -13.58 8.09
N VAL A 186 -20.04 -13.21 7.93
CA VAL A 186 -19.08 -12.96 9.02
C VAL A 186 -18.49 -11.56 8.89
N PRO A 187 -18.03 -10.94 9.98
CA PRO A 187 -17.27 -9.70 9.90
C PRO A 187 -16.02 -9.88 9.06
N ILE A 188 -15.70 -8.88 8.24
CA ILE A 188 -14.49 -8.86 7.40
C ILE A 188 -13.70 -7.59 7.70
N GLY A 189 -12.46 -7.75 8.15
CA GLY A 189 -11.46 -6.70 8.17
C GLY A 189 -10.65 -6.73 6.88
N ILE A 190 -10.53 -5.60 6.20
CA ILE A 190 -9.68 -5.46 5.02
C ILE A 190 -8.62 -4.39 5.29
N VAL A 191 -7.35 -4.81 5.24
CA VAL A 191 -6.19 -3.97 5.47
C VAL A 191 -5.57 -3.63 4.12
N ASN A 192 -5.72 -2.39 3.67
CA ASN A 192 -5.09 -1.91 2.43
C ASN A 192 -3.64 -1.50 2.71
N MET A 193 -2.70 -2.12 1.99
CA MET A 193 -1.26 -1.87 2.06
C MET A 193 -0.70 -1.86 0.63
N SER A 194 -0.87 -0.74 -0.06
CA SER A 194 -0.55 -0.62 -1.48
C SER A 194 0.12 0.71 -1.82
N TRP A 195 0.97 0.69 -2.85
CA TRP A 195 1.67 1.89 -3.34
C TRP A 195 1.95 1.80 -4.83
N GLY A 196 1.45 2.75 -5.59
CA GLY A 196 1.61 2.80 -7.05
C GLY A 196 3.05 2.94 -7.51
N GLY A 197 3.36 2.33 -8.67
CA GLY A 197 4.68 2.41 -9.31
C GLY A 197 5.77 1.56 -8.66
N THR A 198 5.46 0.68 -7.70
CA THR A 198 6.46 -0.05 -6.93
C THR A 198 6.66 -1.48 -7.40
N ALA A 199 7.94 -1.90 -7.47
CA ALA A 199 8.35 -3.25 -7.82
C ALA A 199 8.31 -4.19 -6.59
N ALA A 200 8.19 -5.50 -6.82
CA ALA A 200 8.08 -6.49 -5.75
C ALA A 200 9.32 -6.56 -4.85
N GLU A 201 10.49 -6.12 -5.34
CA GLU A 201 11.72 -6.02 -4.57
C GLU A 201 11.59 -5.09 -3.36
N SER A 202 10.83 -4.02 -3.47
CA SER A 202 10.63 -3.09 -2.35
C SER A 202 9.73 -3.66 -1.23
N TRP A 203 8.88 -4.63 -1.56
CA TRP A 203 7.97 -5.33 -0.65
C TRP A 203 8.54 -6.59 -0.01
N THR A 204 9.74 -6.98 -0.39
CA THR A 204 10.41 -8.21 0.06
C THR A 204 11.51 -7.86 1.06
N SER A 205 11.68 -8.63 2.14
CA SER A 205 12.75 -8.37 3.10
C SER A 205 14.13 -8.50 2.47
N LEU A 206 15.10 -7.75 2.99
CA LEU A 206 16.47 -7.80 2.49
C LEU A 206 17.05 -9.22 2.57
N GLU A 207 16.75 -9.94 3.65
CA GLU A 207 17.21 -11.31 3.87
C GLU A 207 16.67 -12.26 2.81
N ALA A 208 15.39 -12.14 2.44
CA ALA A 208 14.81 -12.96 1.38
C ALA A 208 15.39 -12.62 0.01
N LEU A 209 15.60 -11.33 -0.28
CA LEU A 209 16.23 -10.90 -1.54
C LEU A 209 17.66 -11.38 -1.69
N GLN A 210 18.42 -11.46 -0.61
CA GLN A 210 19.79 -11.99 -0.61
C GLN A 210 19.87 -13.48 -0.97
N THR A 211 18.77 -14.22 -0.85
CA THR A 211 18.73 -15.63 -1.28
C THR A 211 18.59 -15.80 -2.80
N LEU A 212 18.32 -14.72 -3.54
CA LEU A 212 18.07 -14.73 -4.98
C LEU A 212 19.30 -14.23 -5.77
N PRO A 213 20.10 -15.11 -6.40
CA PRO A 213 21.33 -14.71 -7.10
C PRO A 213 21.09 -13.66 -8.20
N ALA A 214 19.94 -13.72 -8.89
CA ALA A 214 19.58 -12.76 -9.94
C ALA A 214 19.38 -11.33 -9.41
N LEU A 215 19.16 -11.15 -8.10
CA LEU A 215 18.98 -9.84 -7.45
C LEU A 215 20.23 -9.34 -6.74
N ALA A 216 21.30 -10.13 -6.65
CA ALA A 216 22.51 -9.75 -5.93
C ALA A 216 23.10 -8.38 -6.37
N PRO A 217 23.16 -8.00 -7.66
CA PRO A 217 23.64 -6.68 -8.07
C PRO A 217 22.74 -5.55 -7.58
N ALA A 218 21.42 -5.70 -7.62
CA ALA A 218 20.46 -4.70 -7.16
C ALA A 218 20.54 -4.52 -5.63
N VAL A 219 20.64 -5.62 -4.89
CA VAL A 219 20.83 -5.63 -3.44
C VAL A 219 22.14 -4.94 -3.06
N ALA A 220 23.26 -5.29 -3.70
CA ALA A 220 24.56 -4.67 -3.43
C ALA A 220 24.53 -3.16 -3.69
N LYS A 221 23.92 -2.72 -4.78
CA LYS A 221 23.73 -1.30 -5.11
C LYS A 221 22.91 -0.56 -4.04
N SER A 222 21.79 -1.15 -3.59
CA SER A 222 20.96 -0.56 -2.55
C SER A 222 21.70 -0.46 -1.22
N LEU A 223 22.41 -1.51 -0.80
CA LEU A 223 23.23 -1.49 0.41
C LEU A 223 24.34 -0.44 0.37
N ALA A 224 25.00 -0.28 -0.77
CA ALA A 224 26.01 0.77 -0.96
C ALA A 224 25.41 2.17 -0.84
N ARG A 225 24.21 2.39 -1.37
CA ARG A 225 23.47 3.67 -1.23
C ARG A 225 23.05 3.93 0.22
N ILE A 226 22.54 2.93 0.92
CA ILE A 226 22.20 3.03 2.34
C ILE A 226 23.43 3.42 3.15
N LYS A 227 24.55 2.71 2.94
CA LYS A 227 25.81 3.02 3.62
C LYS A 227 26.27 4.45 3.34
N SER A 228 26.28 4.86 2.08
CA SER A 228 26.66 6.23 1.70
C SER A 228 25.75 7.27 2.34
N ALA A 229 24.44 7.03 2.39
CA ALA A 229 23.50 7.94 3.02
C ALA A 229 23.72 8.06 4.54
N ILE A 230 24.08 6.97 5.21
CA ILE A 230 24.41 6.99 6.65
C ILE A 230 25.75 7.72 6.88
N ASP A 231 26.78 7.36 6.12
CA ASP A 231 28.13 7.92 6.28
C ASP A 231 28.15 9.44 6.01
N ASN A 232 27.33 9.94 5.09
CA ASN A 232 27.29 11.33 4.70
C ASN A 232 26.16 12.15 5.36
N ALA A 233 25.32 11.57 6.19
CA ALA A 233 24.11 12.21 6.70
C ALA A 233 24.33 13.58 7.36
N ALA A 234 25.36 13.72 8.18
CA ALA A 234 25.69 14.98 8.87
C ALA A 234 26.25 16.05 7.90
N ASP A 235 27.09 15.63 6.96
CA ASP A 235 27.66 16.50 5.92
C ASP A 235 26.59 16.94 4.93
N ASP A 236 25.72 16.05 4.51
CA ASP A 236 24.58 16.35 3.63
C ASP A 236 23.59 17.30 4.32
N ALA A 237 23.34 17.16 5.62
CA ALA A 237 22.51 18.09 6.37
C ALA A 237 23.12 19.49 6.39
N THR A 238 24.44 19.59 6.65
CA THR A 238 25.16 20.86 6.64
C THR A 238 25.15 21.52 5.26
N LYS A 239 25.42 20.75 4.21
CA LYS A 239 25.37 21.22 2.82
C LYS A 239 23.96 21.66 2.43
N ARG A 240 22.95 20.98 2.92
CA ARG A 240 21.54 21.31 2.68
C ARG A 240 21.15 22.64 3.32
N GLU A 241 21.52 22.88 4.57
CA GLU A 241 21.27 24.17 5.24
C GLU A 241 22.00 25.31 4.54
N ALA A 242 23.27 25.12 4.13
CA ALA A 242 24.01 26.09 3.34
C ALA A 242 23.33 26.37 1.98
N TRP A 243 22.82 25.32 1.33
CA TRP A 243 22.10 25.45 0.07
C TRP A 243 20.79 26.25 0.24
N TRP A 244 20.00 25.96 1.30
CA TRP A 244 18.81 26.72 1.61
C TRP A 244 19.11 28.21 1.81
N SER A 245 20.13 28.52 2.61
CA SER A 245 20.55 29.89 2.88
C SER A 245 21.00 30.63 1.61
N ALA A 246 21.56 29.92 0.65
CA ALA A 246 22.07 30.50 -0.60
C ALA A 246 21.00 30.61 -1.69
N LYS A 247 20.03 29.70 -1.74
CA LYS A 247 19.10 29.53 -2.87
C LYS A 247 17.68 29.95 -2.56
N ASP A 248 17.27 29.90 -1.29
CA ASP A 248 15.90 30.25 -0.88
C ASP A 248 15.84 31.66 -0.29
N PRO A 249 15.16 32.59 -0.96
CA PRO A 249 15.03 33.97 -0.45
C PRO A 249 14.33 34.03 0.90
N GLY A 250 13.46 33.07 1.24
CA GLY A 250 12.78 32.99 2.52
C GLY A 250 13.61 32.45 3.68
N SER A 251 14.77 31.87 3.38
CA SER A 251 15.69 31.26 4.37
C SER A 251 16.89 32.16 4.71
N THR A 252 16.97 33.37 4.16
CA THR A 252 18.04 34.33 4.50
C THR A 252 17.83 34.93 5.89
N CYS A 253 18.92 35.28 6.57
CA CYS A 253 18.85 35.90 7.90
C CYS A 253 18.00 37.21 7.91
N SER A 254 17.99 37.95 6.79
CA SER A 254 17.22 39.20 6.66
C SER A 254 15.74 39.00 6.36
N ALA A 255 15.36 37.89 5.70
CA ALA A 255 13.98 37.66 5.29
C ALA A 255 13.21 36.73 6.24
N ASN A 256 13.83 35.63 6.69
CA ASN A 256 13.31 34.61 7.60
C ASN A 256 11.77 34.42 7.56
N TRP A 257 11.27 33.84 6.47
CA TRP A 257 9.82 33.68 6.26
C TRP A 257 9.14 32.71 7.23
N ALA A 258 9.91 31.98 8.04
CA ALA A 258 9.39 31.21 9.16
C ALA A 258 9.13 32.02 10.43
N ASN A 259 9.62 33.29 10.51
CA ASN A 259 9.46 34.12 11.70
C ASN A 259 7.98 34.44 11.98
N PRO A 260 7.46 34.19 13.19
CA PRO A 260 6.07 34.53 13.53
C PRO A 260 5.77 36.02 13.49
N GLY A 261 6.79 36.90 13.65
CA GLY A 261 6.63 38.37 13.57
C GLY A 261 6.70 38.95 12.15
N LEU A 262 6.77 38.08 11.12
CA LEU A 262 6.79 38.55 9.74
C LEU A 262 5.43 39.14 9.34
N ASP A 263 5.44 40.35 8.74
CA ASP A 263 4.26 40.85 8.04
C ASP A 263 4.10 40.13 6.70
N ASP A 264 3.13 39.24 6.64
CA ASP A 264 2.76 38.46 5.46
C ASP A 264 1.40 38.84 4.87
N SER A 265 0.87 40.04 5.24
CA SER A 265 -0.41 40.55 4.77
C SER A 265 -0.47 40.76 3.25
N ALA A 266 0.68 41.01 2.61
CA ALA A 266 0.80 41.12 1.15
C ALA A 266 0.96 39.77 0.42
N TRP A 267 1.00 38.64 1.13
CA TRP A 267 1.09 37.33 0.50
C TRP A 267 -0.24 36.96 -0.16
N LYS A 268 -0.17 36.13 -1.22
CA LYS A 268 -1.38 35.55 -1.83
C LYS A 268 -2.03 34.59 -0.86
N THR A 269 -3.34 34.41 -0.97
CA THR A 269 -4.08 33.36 -0.25
C THR A 269 -4.54 32.27 -1.19
N MET A 270 -4.61 31.03 -0.68
CA MET A 270 -5.14 29.88 -1.39
C MET A 270 -5.72 28.86 -0.41
N PRO A 271 -6.72 28.07 -0.84
CA PRO A 271 -7.21 26.96 -0.05
C PRO A 271 -6.16 25.85 0.06
N VAL A 272 -5.96 25.31 1.26
CA VAL A 272 -5.11 24.17 1.55
C VAL A 272 -5.93 23.16 2.40
N PRO A 273 -5.98 21.87 2.06
CA PRO A 273 -5.30 21.24 0.93
C PRO A 273 -5.92 21.64 -0.41
N SER A 274 -5.11 21.60 -1.45
CA SER A 274 -5.60 21.81 -2.80
C SER A 274 -5.96 20.46 -3.43
N GLU A 275 -7.23 20.22 -3.72
CA GLU A 275 -7.74 18.95 -4.25
C GLU A 275 -7.41 18.72 -5.74
N SER A 276 -6.94 19.71 -6.46
CA SER A 276 -6.86 19.63 -7.91
C SER A 276 -5.72 20.46 -8.50
N ALA A 277 -5.13 19.92 -9.57
CA ALA A 277 -4.22 20.60 -10.49
C ALA A 277 -4.80 21.90 -11.11
N SER A 278 -6.07 22.22 -10.89
CA SER A 278 -6.74 23.42 -11.39
C SER A 278 -6.50 24.65 -10.51
N VAL A 279 -6.05 24.51 -9.27
CA VAL A 279 -5.66 25.64 -8.42
C VAL A 279 -4.19 25.97 -8.68
N ARG A 280 -3.92 26.52 -9.86
CA ARG A 280 -2.59 26.98 -10.29
C ARG A 280 -2.28 28.35 -9.71
N LEU A 281 -1.98 28.45 -8.43
CA LEU A 281 -1.47 29.71 -7.86
C LEU A 281 0.05 29.84 -7.95
N CYS A 282 0.77 28.71 -8.02
CA CYS A 282 2.22 28.65 -8.17
C CYS A 282 2.58 27.85 -9.41
N ASN A 283 2.69 28.51 -10.54
CA ASN A 283 2.87 27.88 -11.87
C ASN A 283 4.32 27.53 -12.18
N PHE A 284 5.15 27.16 -11.19
CA PHE A 284 6.53 26.78 -11.47
C PHE A 284 7.07 25.78 -10.45
N GLY A 285 7.89 24.85 -10.91
CA GLY A 285 8.71 24.04 -10.02
C GLY A 285 9.74 24.94 -9.31
N GLY A 286 10.04 24.63 -8.06
CA GLY A 286 10.95 25.43 -7.24
C GLY A 286 10.52 25.48 -5.78
N ILE A 287 10.79 26.59 -5.12
CA ILE A 287 10.52 26.79 -3.69
C ILE A 287 9.24 27.60 -3.51
N VAL A 288 8.32 27.09 -2.69
CA VAL A 288 7.09 27.77 -2.29
C VAL A 288 6.95 27.74 -0.78
N TRP A 289 6.57 28.85 -0.20
CA TRP A 289 6.27 28.97 1.22
C TRP A 289 4.79 29.11 1.46
N PHE A 290 4.31 28.39 2.48
CA PHE A 290 2.94 28.45 2.99
C PHE A 290 2.96 28.89 4.44
N ARG A 291 2.02 29.73 4.85
CA ARG A 291 1.89 30.19 6.24
C ARG A 291 0.44 30.19 6.69
N ARG A 292 0.23 29.82 7.95
CA ARG A 292 -1.07 29.85 8.61
C ARG A 292 -0.90 30.10 10.10
N ASP A 293 -1.77 30.95 10.67
CA ASP A 293 -1.88 31.10 12.10
C ASP A 293 -2.95 30.15 12.64
N PHE A 294 -2.75 29.69 13.87
CA PHE A 294 -3.68 28.84 14.60
C PHE A 294 -3.70 29.21 16.08
N GLU A 295 -4.85 29.03 16.72
CA GLU A 295 -5.05 29.24 18.15
C GLU A 295 -4.80 27.95 18.92
N LEU A 296 -3.93 28.00 19.94
CA LEU A 296 -3.68 26.85 20.83
C LEU A 296 -4.67 26.89 22.00
N PRO A 297 -5.54 25.88 22.18
CA PRO A 297 -6.42 25.78 23.34
C PRO A 297 -5.60 25.74 24.65
N SER A 298 -6.03 26.47 25.66
CA SER A 298 -5.34 26.51 26.95
C SER A 298 -5.17 25.13 27.59
N ALA A 299 -6.11 24.22 27.36
CA ALA A 299 -6.05 22.82 27.81
C ALA A 299 -4.89 22.01 27.19
N TRP A 300 -4.27 22.50 26.13
CA TRP A 300 -3.14 21.86 25.45
C TRP A 300 -1.79 22.50 25.81
N ALA A 301 -1.79 23.54 26.61
CA ALA A 301 -0.55 24.17 27.06
C ALA A 301 0.37 23.17 27.77
N GLY A 302 1.65 23.19 27.40
CA GLY A 302 2.66 22.28 27.95
C GLY A 302 2.62 20.84 27.41
N LYS A 303 1.75 20.53 26.44
CA LYS A 303 1.70 19.23 25.78
C LYS A 303 2.45 19.25 24.46
N ASP A 304 3.12 18.16 24.14
CA ASP A 304 3.58 17.92 22.77
C ASP A 304 2.39 17.60 21.86
N LEU A 305 2.45 18.08 20.64
CA LEU A 305 1.39 17.87 19.66
C LEU A 305 1.89 17.06 18.46
N ILE A 306 0.98 16.42 17.74
CA ILE A 306 1.22 15.84 16.41
C ILE A 306 0.59 16.77 15.39
N LEU A 307 1.41 17.30 14.51
CA LEU A 307 1.01 18.05 13.32
C LEU A 307 0.88 17.10 12.15
N SER A 308 -0.29 17.04 11.55
CA SER A 308 -0.56 16.33 10.29
C SER A 308 -0.77 17.36 9.19
N LEU A 309 -0.03 17.22 8.08
CA LEU A 309 -0.13 18.10 6.91
C LEU A 309 -0.64 17.40 5.65
N GLY A 310 -1.00 16.11 5.76
CA GLY A 310 -1.32 15.30 4.58
C GLY A 310 -0.12 15.09 3.65
N PRO A 311 -0.36 14.59 2.43
CA PRO A 311 0.70 14.36 1.44
C PRO A 311 1.19 15.67 0.83
N ILE A 312 2.51 15.82 0.73
CA ILE A 312 3.16 16.94 0.06
C ILE A 312 3.85 16.45 -1.21
N ASN A 313 3.59 17.11 -2.35
CA ASN A 313 4.32 16.85 -3.59
C ASN A 313 5.65 17.61 -3.57
N GLY A 314 6.71 16.90 -3.31
CA GLY A 314 8.06 17.44 -3.16
C GLY A 314 8.62 17.28 -1.75
N GLY A 315 9.75 17.91 -1.49
CA GLY A 315 10.31 18.02 -0.15
C GLY A 315 9.69 19.17 0.64
N ASP A 316 9.61 19.02 1.96
CA ASP A 316 9.22 20.13 2.82
C ASP A 316 10.16 20.32 4.00
N THR A 317 10.15 21.54 4.54
CA THR A 317 10.66 21.87 5.88
C THR A 317 9.58 22.65 6.60
N THR A 318 9.18 22.18 7.76
CA THR A 318 8.04 22.69 8.53
C THR A 318 8.52 23.34 9.82
N PHE A 319 7.97 24.51 10.13
CA PHE A 319 8.32 25.34 11.27
C PHE A 319 7.07 25.71 12.06
N VAL A 320 7.18 25.73 13.39
CA VAL A 320 6.19 26.32 14.29
C VAL A 320 6.88 27.42 15.07
N ASN A 321 6.34 28.65 15.00
CA ASN A 321 6.93 29.87 15.61
C ASN A 321 8.42 30.07 15.25
N GLY A 322 8.82 29.71 14.01
CA GLY A 322 10.19 29.84 13.55
C GLY A 322 11.11 28.66 13.95
N ILE A 323 10.63 27.74 14.77
CA ILE A 323 11.36 26.54 15.20
C ILE A 323 11.08 25.40 14.22
N LYS A 324 12.12 24.80 13.60
CA LYS A 324 11.98 23.64 12.73
C LYS A 324 11.45 22.45 13.53
N VAL A 325 10.30 21.91 13.14
CA VAL A 325 9.64 20.77 13.77
C VAL A 325 9.68 19.51 12.92
N GLY A 326 9.96 19.65 11.62
CA GLY A 326 10.06 18.50 10.71
C GLY A 326 10.65 18.86 9.37
N GLU A 327 11.11 17.83 8.67
CA GLU A 327 11.60 17.89 7.30
C GLU A 327 11.42 16.54 6.64
N SER A 328 10.95 16.52 5.40
CA SER A 328 10.89 15.30 4.60
C SER A 328 11.06 15.67 3.12
N PHE A 329 11.80 14.83 2.39
CA PHE A 329 11.93 14.94 0.93
C PHE A 329 11.19 13.83 0.19
N GLN A 330 10.39 13.06 0.91
CA GLN A 330 9.61 11.96 0.36
C GLN A 330 8.31 12.50 -0.24
N ARG A 331 8.10 12.28 -1.54
CA ARG A 331 6.90 12.78 -2.24
C ARG A 331 5.65 12.01 -1.86
N PHE A 332 4.51 12.70 -1.81
CA PHE A 332 3.18 12.10 -1.61
C PHE A 332 3.05 11.27 -0.33
N LEU A 333 4.00 11.39 0.61
CA LEU A 333 3.81 10.86 1.95
C LEU A 333 3.03 11.84 2.81
N ASP A 334 2.18 11.31 3.67
CA ASP A 334 1.56 12.08 4.73
C ASP A 334 2.64 12.57 5.70
N ARG A 335 2.57 13.82 6.08
CA ARG A 335 3.49 14.45 7.04
C ARG A 335 2.92 14.38 8.44
N TYR A 336 3.67 13.74 9.33
CA TYR A 336 3.36 13.70 10.75
C TYR A 336 4.58 14.19 11.54
N TYR A 337 4.48 15.38 12.10
CA TYR A 337 5.58 15.98 12.85
C TYR A 337 5.21 16.15 14.30
N ARG A 338 6.12 15.76 15.19
CA ARG A 338 5.98 16.05 16.62
C ARG A 338 6.37 17.51 16.85
N VAL A 339 5.43 18.30 17.33
CA VAL A 339 5.66 19.69 17.75
C VAL A 339 5.90 19.67 19.26
N PRO A 340 7.15 19.91 19.73
CA PRO A 340 7.43 19.92 21.15
C PRO A 340 6.73 21.10 21.84
N ALA A 341 6.30 20.90 23.08
CA ALA A 341 5.63 21.95 23.86
C ALA A 341 6.43 23.27 23.92
N ALA A 342 7.78 23.17 23.90
CA ALA A 342 8.66 24.34 23.90
C ALA A 342 8.58 25.20 22.62
N ALA A 343 8.07 24.66 21.51
CA ALA A 343 7.86 25.41 20.27
C ALA A 343 6.51 26.15 20.24
N LEU A 344 5.64 25.89 21.21
CA LEU A 344 4.27 26.41 21.28
C LEU A 344 4.15 27.55 22.27
N LYS A 345 3.24 28.50 21.99
CA LYS A 345 2.87 29.61 22.88
C LYS A 345 1.39 29.49 23.25
N PRO A 346 0.97 29.92 24.43
CA PRO A 346 -0.45 30.12 24.72
C PRO A 346 -1.09 31.08 23.72
N GLY A 347 -2.28 30.75 23.21
CA GLY A 347 -2.99 31.53 22.21
C GLY A 347 -2.42 31.38 20.79
N GLN A 348 -2.14 32.49 20.13
CA GLN A 348 -1.79 32.49 18.70
C GLN A 348 -0.38 31.97 18.42
N ASN A 349 -0.30 31.03 17.46
CA ASN A 349 0.92 30.41 16.94
C ASN A 349 0.94 30.51 15.42
N THR A 350 2.13 30.48 14.83
CA THR A 350 2.33 30.54 13.38
C THR A 350 2.96 29.24 12.89
N LEU A 351 2.32 28.59 11.94
CA LEU A 351 2.84 27.47 11.16
C LEU A 351 3.38 27.98 9.83
N ALA A 352 4.61 27.62 9.48
CA ALA A 352 5.20 27.90 8.18
C ALA A 352 5.73 26.60 7.55
N VAL A 353 5.43 26.39 6.27
CA VAL A 353 5.85 25.20 5.51
C VAL A 353 6.55 25.67 4.25
N ARG A 354 7.83 25.33 4.11
CA ARG A 354 8.61 25.54 2.90
C ARG A 354 8.57 24.26 2.08
N VAL A 355 8.07 24.33 0.85
CA VAL A 355 7.98 23.18 -0.08
C VAL A 355 8.98 23.36 -1.21
N LEU A 356 9.76 22.32 -1.49
CA LEU A 356 10.64 22.21 -2.66
C LEU A 356 10.00 21.28 -3.70
N ASP A 357 9.44 21.86 -4.74
CA ASP A 357 8.96 21.11 -5.91
C ASP A 357 10.10 20.97 -6.94
N ASN A 358 10.48 19.74 -7.21
CA ASN A 358 11.52 19.41 -8.19
C ASN A 358 10.99 19.18 -9.62
N GLY A 359 9.75 19.58 -9.91
CA GLY A 359 9.17 19.58 -11.25
C GLY A 359 8.58 18.24 -11.73
N TYR A 360 8.49 17.22 -10.87
CA TYR A 360 8.04 15.87 -11.27
C TYR A 360 6.64 15.83 -11.90
N LEU A 361 5.68 16.62 -11.41
CA LEU A 361 4.33 16.73 -11.99
C LEU A 361 4.12 18.08 -12.70
N GLY A 362 5.11 18.56 -13.42
CA GLY A 362 4.98 19.80 -14.17
C GLY A 362 4.87 21.06 -13.30
N GLY A 363 5.46 21.07 -12.10
CA GLY A 363 5.51 22.23 -11.23
C GLY A 363 4.24 22.45 -10.40
N LEU A 364 3.62 21.37 -9.95
CA LEU A 364 2.43 21.38 -9.08
C LEU A 364 2.82 21.14 -7.61
N GLY A 365 3.87 21.79 -7.11
CA GLY A 365 4.27 21.72 -5.70
C GLY A 365 3.20 22.23 -4.76
N GLY A 366 2.92 21.50 -3.65
CA GLY A 366 1.93 21.95 -2.69
C GLY A 366 1.55 20.89 -1.65
N ILE A 367 0.66 21.31 -0.76
CA ILE A 367 0.08 20.47 0.28
C ILE A 367 -1.24 19.93 -0.23
N TYR A 368 -1.33 18.61 -0.38
CA TYR A 368 -2.46 17.91 -0.98
C TYR A 368 -3.24 17.10 0.07
N GLY A 369 -4.22 16.34 -0.39
CA GLY A 369 -5.01 15.44 0.45
C GLY A 369 -6.38 16.01 0.79
N LEU A 370 -6.94 15.51 1.88
CA LEU A 370 -8.28 15.87 2.34
C LEU A 370 -8.19 16.85 3.51
N PRO A 371 -9.22 17.71 3.71
CA PRO A 371 -9.26 18.63 4.85
C PRO A 371 -8.98 17.98 6.21
N GLN A 372 -9.45 16.74 6.40
CA GLN A 372 -9.27 15.97 7.64
C GLN A 372 -7.81 15.54 7.90
N GLN A 373 -6.97 15.53 6.86
CA GLN A 373 -5.54 15.18 6.97
C GLN A 373 -4.69 16.38 7.46
N LEU A 374 -5.25 17.59 7.42
CA LEU A 374 -4.59 18.80 7.92
C LEU A 374 -5.10 19.14 9.30
N ASN A 375 -4.38 18.73 10.31
CA ASN A 375 -4.82 18.93 11.69
C ASN A 375 -3.66 18.96 12.68
N LEU A 376 -3.97 19.36 13.91
CA LEU A 376 -3.08 19.38 15.05
C LEU A 376 -3.80 18.78 16.26
N ALA A 377 -3.16 17.84 16.97
CA ALA A 377 -3.73 17.16 18.13
C ALA A 377 -2.66 16.86 19.19
N PRO A 378 -3.03 16.73 20.48
CA PRO A 378 -2.11 16.28 21.52
C PRO A 378 -1.55 14.90 21.23
N ALA A 379 -0.24 14.74 21.43
CA ALA A 379 0.42 13.47 21.22
C ALA A 379 -0.08 12.42 22.23
N GLY A 380 -0.51 11.24 21.72
CA GLY A 380 -0.90 10.09 22.55
C GLY A 380 -2.34 10.06 23.03
N ASP A 381 -3.19 11.02 22.69
CA ASP A 381 -4.61 11.04 23.06
C ASP A 381 -5.50 11.18 21.82
N ALA A 382 -5.93 10.04 21.28
CA ALA A 382 -6.81 9.98 20.13
C ALA A 382 -8.28 10.33 20.43
N SER A 383 -8.65 10.56 21.70
CA SER A 383 -10.01 10.95 22.08
C SER A 383 -10.26 12.46 21.95
N ILE A 384 -9.19 13.24 21.78
CA ILE A 384 -9.30 14.69 21.65
C ILE A 384 -9.55 15.03 20.17
N GLU A 385 -10.59 15.82 19.92
CA GLU A 385 -10.87 16.30 18.57
C GLU A 385 -9.75 17.21 18.08
N PRO A 386 -9.15 16.93 16.91
CA PRO A 386 -8.05 17.73 16.37
C PRO A 386 -8.49 19.14 15.96
N ILE A 387 -7.60 20.10 16.05
CA ILE A 387 -7.79 21.41 15.43
C ILE A 387 -7.57 21.26 13.93
N SER A 388 -8.55 21.64 13.11
CA SER A 388 -8.40 21.67 11.66
C SER A 388 -7.47 22.80 11.23
N LEU A 389 -6.51 22.46 10.38
CA LEU A 389 -5.63 23.42 9.70
C LEU A 389 -6.02 23.61 8.22
N ALA A 390 -7.11 22.98 7.76
CA ALA A 390 -7.63 23.19 6.42
C ALA A 390 -8.26 24.57 6.24
N GLY A 391 -8.23 25.10 5.03
CA GLY A 391 -8.81 26.41 4.69
C GLY A 391 -7.79 27.34 4.03
N GLU A 392 -8.00 28.66 4.13
CA GLU A 392 -7.14 29.66 3.47
C GLU A 392 -5.76 29.76 4.16
N TRP A 393 -4.71 29.57 3.36
CA TRP A 393 -3.32 29.76 3.77
C TRP A 393 -2.70 30.91 2.96
N ARG A 394 -1.81 31.66 3.57
CA ARG A 394 -0.97 32.62 2.86
C ARG A 394 0.16 31.89 2.16
N CYS A 395 0.46 32.22 0.91
CA CYS A 395 1.53 31.62 0.15
C CYS A 395 2.39 32.63 -0.60
N LYS A 396 3.67 32.31 -0.79
CA LYS A 396 4.63 33.14 -1.51
C LYS A 396 5.61 32.29 -2.30
N ASP A 397 5.83 32.67 -3.54
CA ASP A 397 6.83 32.07 -4.40
C ASP A 397 8.24 32.43 -3.90
N GLY A 398 9.09 31.44 -3.73
CA GLY A 398 10.52 31.57 -3.49
C GLY A 398 11.31 31.61 -4.80
N ALA A 399 12.28 30.72 -4.97
CA ALA A 399 13.10 30.65 -6.16
C ALA A 399 12.63 29.56 -7.13
N ARG A 400 12.72 29.81 -8.45
CA ARG A 400 12.36 28.86 -9.51
C ARG A 400 13.35 27.69 -9.58
N LEU A 401 12.88 26.51 -9.97
CA LEU A 401 13.68 25.30 -10.09
C LEU A 401 14.94 25.50 -10.95
N SER A 402 14.83 26.25 -12.04
CA SER A 402 15.98 26.59 -12.91
C SER A 402 17.06 27.44 -12.24
N ALA A 403 16.70 28.25 -11.25
CA ALA A 403 17.61 29.12 -10.52
C ALA A 403 18.29 28.42 -9.32
N ILE A 404 17.75 27.29 -8.89
CA ILE A 404 18.21 26.58 -7.69
C ILE A 404 19.03 25.32 -7.97
N GLN A 405 19.32 25.05 -9.22
CA GLN A 405 20.21 23.94 -9.59
C GLN A 405 21.68 24.20 -9.19
N PRO A 406 22.47 23.16 -8.88
CA PRO A 406 22.01 21.80 -8.61
C PRO A 406 21.18 21.71 -7.32
N LEU A 407 20.28 20.74 -7.23
CA LEU A 407 19.51 20.50 -6.01
C LEU A 407 20.41 20.07 -4.84
N PRO A 408 19.98 20.27 -3.59
CA PRO A 408 20.80 19.92 -2.43
C PRO A 408 21.03 18.39 -2.34
N PRO A 409 22.14 17.95 -1.75
CA PRO A 409 22.44 16.53 -1.57
C PRO A 409 21.45 15.87 -0.60
N GLY A 410 21.35 14.53 -0.68
CA GLY A 410 20.48 13.74 0.19
C GLY A 410 19.00 13.78 -0.19
N LEU A 411 18.66 14.24 -1.42
CA LEU A 411 17.30 14.22 -1.98
C LEU A 411 16.95 12.90 -2.65
N PRO A 412 15.70 12.71 -3.00
CA PRO A 412 14.79 11.79 -2.35
C PRO A 412 15.16 10.34 -2.62
N GLN A 413 14.89 9.58 -1.64
CA GLN A 413 14.79 8.13 -1.72
C GLN A 413 13.41 7.80 -2.29
N GLU A 414 13.36 6.89 -3.23
CA GLU A 414 12.10 6.47 -3.87
C GLU A 414 11.52 5.26 -3.12
N PRO A 415 10.20 5.11 -3.04
CA PRO A 415 9.57 3.97 -2.38
C PRO A 415 9.92 2.63 -3.04
N ASP A 416 10.44 2.67 -4.28
CA ASP A 416 10.81 1.51 -5.07
C ASP A 416 12.22 0.95 -4.77
N GLU A 417 12.90 1.45 -3.74
CA GLU A 417 14.15 0.89 -3.28
C GLU A 417 13.97 -0.49 -2.63
N VAL A 418 15.00 -1.33 -2.78
CA VAL A 418 15.03 -2.71 -2.28
C VAL A 418 14.71 -2.79 -0.79
N ALA A 419 13.69 -3.56 -0.42
CA ALA A 419 13.19 -3.81 0.93
C ALA A 419 12.59 -2.59 1.68
N TRP A 420 12.49 -1.42 1.08
CA TRP A 420 12.12 -0.23 1.85
C TRP A 420 10.65 -0.17 2.22
N LEU A 421 9.75 -0.62 1.36
CA LEU A 421 8.32 -0.74 1.70
C LEU A 421 8.09 -1.90 2.68
N TYR A 422 8.88 -2.97 2.55
CA TYR A 422 8.86 -4.01 3.56
C TYR A 422 9.20 -3.44 4.95
N ASN A 423 10.28 -2.68 5.04
CA ASN A 423 10.74 -2.08 6.30
C ASN A 423 9.72 -1.08 6.88
N GLY A 424 9.12 -0.24 6.03
CA GLY A 424 8.22 0.84 6.47
C GLY A 424 6.78 0.40 6.70
N MET A 425 6.26 -0.52 5.89
CA MET A 425 4.83 -0.86 5.88
C MET A 425 4.52 -2.29 6.30
N VAL A 426 5.33 -3.28 5.87
CA VAL A 426 5.06 -4.69 6.19
C VAL A 426 5.53 -5.04 7.60
N ALA A 427 6.76 -4.68 7.95
CA ALA A 427 7.36 -5.01 9.26
C ALA A 427 6.53 -4.53 10.46
N PRO A 428 5.99 -3.29 10.48
CA PRO A 428 5.16 -2.83 11.61
C PRO A 428 3.86 -3.61 11.79
N LEU A 429 3.38 -4.28 10.72
CA LEU A 429 2.16 -5.08 10.75
C LEU A 429 2.40 -6.50 11.28
N THR A 430 3.64 -6.97 11.24
CA THR A 430 3.97 -8.32 11.73
C THR A 430 4.02 -8.35 13.27
N PRO A 431 3.50 -9.39 13.92
CA PRO A 431 2.95 -10.64 13.41
C PRO A 431 1.39 -10.70 13.41
N PHE A 432 0.70 -9.67 12.96
CA PHE A 432 -0.78 -9.61 12.98
C PHE A 432 -1.42 -10.85 12.37
N ALA A 433 -2.46 -11.39 13.01
CA ALA A 433 -3.12 -12.58 12.51
C ALA A 433 -4.02 -12.26 11.31
N LEU A 434 -3.81 -12.98 10.20
CA LEU A 434 -4.51 -12.79 8.93
C LEU A 434 -5.21 -14.06 8.48
N ARG A 435 -6.35 -13.94 7.80
CA ARG A 435 -6.95 -15.05 7.04
C ARG A 435 -6.14 -15.34 5.78
N GLY A 436 -5.69 -14.32 5.07
CA GLY A 436 -4.91 -14.40 3.86
C GLY A 436 -4.50 -13.04 3.32
N CYS A 437 -3.81 -13.04 2.19
CA CYS A 437 -3.40 -11.86 1.44
C CYS A 437 -3.95 -11.93 0.02
N ILE A 438 -4.40 -10.80 -0.52
CA ILE A 438 -4.67 -10.58 -1.94
C ILE A 438 -3.58 -9.65 -2.48
N TRP A 439 -2.95 -10.04 -3.59
CA TRP A 439 -1.79 -9.33 -4.18
C TRP A 439 -2.09 -8.89 -5.61
N TYR A 440 -2.05 -7.58 -5.88
CA TYR A 440 -2.23 -7.03 -7.22
C TYR A 440 -1.05 -6.13 -7.57
N GLN A 441 -0.07 -6.70 -8.24
CA GLN A 441 1.20 -6.08 -8.63
C GLN A 441 1.80 -6.85 -9.80
N GLY A 442 2.69 -6.26 -10.56
CA GLY A 442 3.44 -6.91 -11.61
C GLY A 442 3.90 -5.94 -12.70
N GLU A 443 3.19 -4.83 -12.89
CA GLU A 443 3.44 -3.85 -13.93
C GLU A 443 4.89 -3.31 -13.88
N SER A 444 5.37 -3.01 -12.69
CA SER A 444 6.75 -2.52 -12.47
C SER A 444 7.83 -3.61 -12.65
N ASN A 445 7.44 -4.87 -12.79
CA ASN A 445 8.35 -6.00 -13.02
C ASN A 445 8.18 -6.64 -14.41
N ALA A 446 7.31 -6.11 -15.28
CA ALA A 446 6.91 -6.78 -16.53
C ALA A 446 8.10 -7.16 -17.43
N SER A 447 9.08 -6.28 -17.57
CA SER A 447 10.29 -6.53 -18.38
C SER A 447 11.26 -7.58 -17.78
N ARG A 448 10.95 -8.14 -16.60
CA ARG A 448 11.81 -9.08 -15.86
C ARG A 448 11.03 -10.30 -15.37
N ALA A 449 10.15 -10.85 -16.20
CA ALA A 449 9.20 -11.89 -15.84
C ALA A 449 9.84 -13.15 -15.22
N ALA A 450 10.97 -13.63 -15.77
CA ALA A 450 11.69 -14.79 -15.24
C ALA A 450 12.22 -14.53 -13.81
N GLN A 451 12.79 -13.34 -13.57
CA GLN A 451 13.24 -12.93 -12.24
C GLN A 451 12.05 -12.75 -11.29
N TYR A 452 10.94 -12.19 -11.79
CA TYR A 452 9.73 -11.95 -11.00
C TYR A 452 9.10 -13.25 -10.48
N ARG A 453 9.14 -14.33 -11.24
CA ARG A 453 8.64 -15.65 -10.80
C ARG A 453 9.31 -16.09 -9.50
N ASP A 454 10.64 -16.02 -9.46
CA ASP A 454 11.42 -16.45 -8.29
C ASP A 454 11.26 -15.45 -7.13
N LEU A 455 11.24 -14.16 -7.44
CA LEU A 455 11.02 -13.08 -6.48
C LEU A 455 9.65 -13.16 -5.81
N LEU A 456 8.57 -13.34 -6.58
CA LEU A 456 7.22 -13.44 -6.04
C LEU A 456 7.08 -14.66 -5.12
N ALA A 457 7.66 -15.79 -5.50
CA ALA A 457 7.67 -16.99 -4.67
C ALA A 457 8.43 -16.75 -3.35
N ALA A 458 9.61 -16.12 -3.42
CA ALA A 458 10.41 -15.77 -2.24
C ALA A 458 9.69 -14.77 -1.32
N MET A 459 9.07 -13.72 -1.87
CA MET A 459 8.28 -12.74 -1.13
C MET A 459 7.13 -13.40 -0.36
N ILE A 460 6.38 -14.29 -1.01
CA ILE A 460 5.27 -15.00 -0.37
C ILE A 460 5.78 -15.86 0.80
N GLN A 461 6.89 -16.56 0.62
CA GLN A 461 7.49 -17.39 1.68
C GLN A 461 8.03 -16.52 2.83
N ASP A 462 8.67 -15.40 2.51
CA ASP A 462 9.17 -14.42 3.48
C ASP A 462 8.01 -13.87 4.33
N TRP A 463 6.93 -13.41 3.72
CA TRP A 463 5.77 -12.92 4.46
C TRP A 463 5.14 -14.00 5.34
N ARG A 464 5.01 -15.23 4.83
CA ARG A 464 4.55 -16.37 5.64
C ARG A 464 5.39 -16.60 6.90
N ALA A 465 6.71 -16.49 6.76
CA ALA A 465 7.64 -16.61 7.89
C ALA A 465 7.51 -15.43 8.87
N ARG A 466 7.50 -14.19 8.35
CA ARG A 466 7.46 -12.96 9.17
C ARG A 466 6.13 -12.79 9.91
N PHE A 467 5.01 -13.15 9.30
CA PHE A 467 3.72 -13.20 9.98
C PHE A 467 3.55 -14.42 10.90
N ALA A 468 4.55 -15.30 10.98
CA ALA A 468 4.48 -16.56 11.72
C ALA A 468 3.25 -17.44 11.31
N GLN A 469 2.90 -17.42 10.03
CA GLN A 469 1.77 -18.12 9.45
C GLN A 469 2.21 -18.89 8.18
N PRO A 470 2.91 -20.04 8.29
CA PRO A 470 3.50 -20.75 7.15
C PRO A 470 2.48 -21.19 6.11
N GLY A 471 1.22 -21.35 6.51
CA GLY A 471 0.10 -21.68 5.62
C GLY A 471 -0.73 -20.46 5.18
N LEU A 472 -0.25 -19.21 5.32
CA LEU A 472 -1.01 -18.01 4.94
C LEU A 472 -1.40 -18.07 3.46
N PRO A 473 -2.71 -18.07 3.13
CA PRO A 473 -3.18 -18.03 1.76
C PRO A 473 -2.74 -16.75 1.05
N PHE A 474 -2.32 -16.89 -0.22
CA PHE A 474 -1.89 -15.77 -1.05
C PHE A 474 -2.59 -15.85 -2.41
N LEU A 475 -3.46 -14.88 -2.69
CA LEU A 475 -4.28 -14.83 -3.90
C LEU A 475 -3.78 -13.72 -4.82
N ILE A 476 -3.34 -14.11 -6.01
CA ILE A 476 -2.65 -13.23 -6.96
C ILE A 476 -3.65 -12.77 -8.02
N VAL A 477 -3.69 -11.47 -8.32
CA VAL A 477 -4.38 -10.95 -9.51
C VAL A 477 -3.40 -10.99 -10.67
N GLN A 478 -3.79 -11.68 -11.75
CA GLN A 478 -3.03 -11.66 -13.00
C GLN A 478 -3.21 -10.30 -13.69
N LEU A 479 -2.15 -9.76 -14.31
CA LEU A 479 -2.19 -8.46 -14.98
C LEU A 479 -3.31 -8.38 -16.01
N ALA A 480 -4.05 -7.28 -15.98
CA ALA A 480 -5.05 -6.92 -16.98
C ALA A 480 -4.40 -6.59 -18.33
N ASN A 481 -5.16 -6.58 -19.40
CA ASN A 481 -4.72 -6.16 -20.73
C ASN A 481 -4.50 -4.63 -20.77
N TYR A 482 -3.50 -4.22 -21.56
CA TYR A 482 -3.06 -2.83 -21.66
C TYR A 482 -2.34 -2.58 -23.00
N THR A 483 -2.27 -1.37 -23.49
CA THR A 483 -1.75 -0.90 -24.78
C THR A 483 -2.63 -1.23 -25.99
N GLU A 484 -2.26 -0.73 -27.17
CA GLU A 484 -2.91 -1.09 -28.42
C GLU A 484 -2.72 -2.59 -28.75
N PRO A 485 -3.73 -3.24 -29.34
CA PRO A 485 -3.62 -4.63 -29.77
C PRO A 485 -2.52 -4.82 -30.83
N VAL A 486 -1.86 -5.97 -30.78
CA VAL A 486 -0.86 -6.34 -31.78
C VAL A 486 -1.51 -6.88 -33.05
N ARG A 487 -0.93 -6.60 -34.22
CA ARG A 487 -1.42 -7.10 -35.52
C ARG A 487 -0.98 -8.53 -35.79
N GLU A 488 0.23 -8.89 -35.34
CA GLU A 488 0.86 -10.19 -35.55
C GLU A 488 1.24 -10.81 -34.22
N PRO A 489 1.24 -12.17 -34.10
CA PRO A 489 1.71 -12.83 -32.91
C PRO A 489 3.21 -12.59 -32.68
N GLY A 490 3.61 -12.31 -31.45
CA GLY A 490 5.00 -12.02 -31.11
C GLY A 490 5.35 -12.40 -29.68
N GLU A 491 6.52 -11.96 -29.23
CA GLU A 491 6.92 -12.04 -27.84
C GLU A 491 6.28 -10.89 -27.03
N SER A 492 6.06 -11.13 -25.75
CA SER A 492 5.42 -10.13 -24.88
C SER A 492 5.86 -10.32 -23.43
N ASP A 493 6.61 -9.36 -22.91
CA ASP A 493 7.01 -9.29 -21.49
C ASP A 493 5.80 -9.40 -20.55
N TRP A 494 4.69 -8.80 -20.96
CA TRP A 494 3.44 -8.81 -20.20
C TRP A 494 2.79 -10.20 -20.13
N ALA A 495 2.82 -10.94 -21.25
CA ALA A 495 2.34 -12.32 -21.30
C ALA A 495 3.25 -13.25 -20.49
N GLU A 496 4.58 -13.06 -20.56
CA GLU A 496 5.54 -13.80 -19.74
C GLU A 496 5.35 -13.52 -18.24
N LEU A 497 5.07 -12.27 -17.85
CA LEU A 497 4.78 -11.97 -16.46
C LEU A 497 3.48 -12.62 -15.99
N ARG A 498 2.42 -12.63 -16.81
CA ARG A 498 1.18 -13.35 -16.50
C ARG A 498 1.43 -14.86 -16.33
N GLU A 499 2.29 -15.44 -17.14
CA GLU A 499 2.73 -16.83 -16.99
C GLU A 499 3.46 -17.04 -15.67
N ALA A 500 4.38 -16.14 -15.29
CA ALA A 500 5.08 -16.19 -14.01
C ALA A 500 4.11 -16.13 -12.82
N GLN A 501 3.11 -15.25 -12.86
CA GLN A 501 2.05 -15.16 -11.85
C GLN A 501 1.24 -16.47 -11.76
N ALA A 502 0.87 -17.05 -12.90
CA ALA A 502 0.12 -18.30 -12.96
C ALA A 502 0.94 -19.48 -12.39
N LEU A 503 2.21 -19.60 -12.78
CA LEU A 503 3.11 -20.64 -12.29
C LEU A 503 3.30 -20.57 -10.77
N VAL A 504 3.49 -19.37 -10.21
CA VAL A 504 3.60 -19.21 -8.74
C VAL A 504 2.30 -19.59 -8.05
N ALA A 505 1.15 -19.16 -8.59
CA ALA A 505 -0.16 -19.51 -8.03
C ALA A 505 -0.47 -21.02 -8.06
N GLU A 506 0.05 -21.73 -9.06
CA GLU A 506 -0.11 -23.18 -9.23
C GLU A 506 0.86 -23.97 -8.35
N THR A 507 2.13 -23.59 -8.34
CA THR A 507 3.19 -24.39 -7.70
C THR A 507 3.33 -24.12 -6.20
N LEU A 508 2.98 -22.93 -5.73
CA LEU A 508 3.09 -22.61 -4.31
C LEU A 508 1.84 -23.05 -3.53
N PRO A 509 1.96 -23.90 -2.50
CA PRO A 509 0.81 -24.30 -1.69
C PRO A 509 0.04 -23.11 -1.12
N ASN A 510 -1.28 -23.26 -0.97
CA ASN A 510 -2.18 -22.19 -0.47
C ASN A 510 -2.11 -20.89 -1.27
N SER A 511 -1.81 -20.98 -2.56
CA SER A 511 -1.87 -19.85 -3.48
C SER A 511 -3.01 -20.02 -4.50
N GLY A 512 -3.41 -18.96 -5.16
CA GLY A 512 -4.45 -18.99 -6.18
C GLY A 512 -4.38 -17.76 -7.09
N LEU A 513 -4.97 -17.88 -8.29
CA LEU A 513 -4.94 -16.87 -9.34
C LEU A 513 -6.34 -16.34 -9.64
N ALA A 514 -6.50 -15.02 -9.68
CA ALA A 514 -7.66 -14.35 -10.24
C ALA A 514 -7.25 -13.71 -11.59
N VAL A 515 -7.80 -14.21 -12.67
CA VAL A 515 -7.49 -13.75 -14.04
C VAL A 515 -8.21 -12.44 -14.32
N ALA A 516 -7.49 -11.42 -14.82
CA ALA A 516 -8.04 -10.10 -15.14
C ALA A 516 -7.81 -9.70 -16.61
N ILE A 517 -7.47 -10.65 -17.47
CA ILE A 517 -7.05 -10.43 -18.87
C ILE A 517 -8.10 -9.72 -19.75
N ASP A 518 -9.38 -9.82 -19.37
CA ASP A 518 -10.54 -9.25 -20.05
C ASP A 518 -11.09 -7.98 -19.37
N SER A 519 -10.39 -7.49 -18.35
CA SER A 519 -10.86 -6.37 -17.53
C SER A 519 -10.04 -5.09 -17.71
N GLY A 520 -9.11 -5.06 -18.67
CA GLY A 520 -8.20 -3.96 -18.94
C GLY A 520 -8.76 -2.86 -19.81
N ASP A 521 -7.90 -1.91 -20.13
CA ASP A 521 -8.17 -0.76 -21.00
C ASP A 521 -6.92 -0.47 -21.83
N ALA A 522 -7.07 -0.39 -23.17
CA ALA A 522 -5.96 -0.15 -24.08
C ALA A 522 -5.23 1.18 -23.83
N LYS A 523 -5.93 2.18 -23.30
CA LYS A 523 -5.40 3.54 -23.08
C LYS A 523 -5.07 3.86 -21.63
N ASN A 524 -5.44 2.98 -20.69
CA ASN A 524 -5.24 3.21 -19.28
C ASN A 524 -4.77 1.93 -18.57
N ILE A 525 -3.56 1.98 -18.03
CA ILE A 525 -2.97 0.88 -17.24
C ILE A 525 -3.78 0.57 -15.96
N HIS A 526 -4.69 1.46 -15.57
CA HIS A 526 -5.55 1.35 -14.38
C HIS A 526 -7.01 1.13 -14.79
N PRO A 527 -7.41 -0.09 -15.15
CA PRO A 527 -8.79 -0.37 -15.56
C PRO A 527 -9.76 -0.17 -14.40
N LYS A 528 -10.91 0.46 -14.68
CA LYS A 528 -11.92 0.81 -13.70
C LYS A 528 -12.76 -0.38 -13.20
N ASN A 529 -12.75 -1.52 -13.91
CA ASN A 529 -13.54 -2.71 -13.56
C ASN A 529 -12.93 -3.51 -12.39
N LYS A 530 -12.71 -2.84 -11.25
CA LYS A 530 -12.22 -3.49 -10.02
C LYS A 530 -13.26 -4.37 -9.35
N LYS A 531 -14.55 -4.17 -9.68
CA LYS A 531 -15.65 -5.01 -9.20
C LYS A 531 -15.48 -6.47 -9.62
N GLU A 532 -15.18 -6.69 -10.88
CA GLU A 532 -14.95 -8.04 -11.40
C GLU A 532 -13.67 -8.67 -10.82
N VAL A 533 -12.60 -7.90 -10.69
CA VAL A 533 -11.37 -8.34 -10.03
C VAL A 533 -11.64 -8.81 -8.59
N GLY A 534 -12.33 -7.99 -7.79
CA GLY A 534 -12.70 -8.34 -6.41
C GLY A 534 -13.61 -9.57 -6.34
N ARG A 535 -14.58 -9.71 -7.27
CA ARG A 535 -15.45 -10.89 -7.36
C ARG A 535 -14.64 -12.16 -7.65
N ARG A 536 -13.74 -12.14 -8.64
CA ARG A 536 -12.89 -13.29 -8.99
C ARG A 536 -11.95 -13.68 -7.85
N LEU A 537 -11.30 -12.73 -7.19
CA LEU A 537 -10.53 -12.98 -5.97
C LEU A 537 -11.37 -13.67 -4.89
N ALA A 538 -12.62 -13.21 -4.69
CA ALA A 538 -13.51 -13.81 -3.71
C ALA A 538 -13.92 -15.25 -4.07
N LEU A 539 -14.12 -15.58 -5.35
CA LEU A 539 -14.35 -16.96 -5.80
C LEU A 539 -13.15 -17.86 -5.48
N VAL A 540 -11.93 -17.38 -5.76
CA VAL A 540 -10.70 -18.10 -5.40
C VAL A 540 -10.64 -18.34 -3.88
N ALA A 541 -10.91 -17.30 -3.06
CA ALA A 541 -10.94 -17.43 -1.61
C ALA A 541 -12.00 -18.43 -1.14
N LEU A 542 -13.23 -18.30 -1.65
CA LEU A 542 -14.35 -19.19 -1.28
C LEU A 542 -14.01 -20.66 -1.54
N SER A 543 -13.42 -20.97 -2.69
CA SER A 543 -13.02 -22.32 -3.03
C SER A 543 -11.78 -22.77 -2.24
N ARG A 544 -10.66 -22.07 -2.35
CA ARG A 544 -9.35 -22.50 -1.87
C ARG A 544 -9.14 -22.31 -0.36
N VAL A 545 -9.78 -21.32 0.25
CA VAL A 545 -9.59 -20.99 1.68
C VAL A 545 -10.78 -21.40 2.53
N TYR A 546 -11.98 -21.31 1.99
CA TYR A 546 -13.20 -21.64 2.73
C TYR A 546 -13.83 -22.99 2.34
N GLY A 547 -13.26 -23.71 1.37
CA GLY A 547 -13.70 -25.05 0.95
C GLY A 547 -15.12 -25.09 0.35
N LYS A 548 -15.59 -23.94 -0.19
CA LYS A 548 -16.88 -23.88 -0.86
C LYS A 548 -16.80 -24.51 -2.25
N LYS A 549 -17.84 -25.25 -2.62
CA LYS A 549 -17.95 -25.84 -3.96
C LYS A 549 -18.41 -24.80 -4.97
N VAL A 550 -17.50 -23.93 -5.39
CA VAL A 550 -17.74 -22.91 -6.43
C VAL A 550 -16.65 -23.01 -7.50
N GLU A 551 -17.01 -22.78 -8.77
CA GLU A 551 -16.02 -22.63 -9.81
C GLU A 551 -15.30 -21.27 -9.60
N TYR A 552 -13.98 -21.32 -9.56
CA TYR A 552 -13.16 -20.17 -9.20
C TYR A 552 -12.13 -19.78 -10.27
N SER A 553 -11.95 -20.64 -11.27
CA SER A 553 -11.00 -20.44 -12.38
C SER A 553 -11.71 -20.58 -13.71
N GLY A 554 -11.22 -19.89 -14.72
CA GLY A 554 -11.52 -20.20 -16.11
C GLY A 554 -10.76 -21.45 -16.58
N PRO A 555 -10.88 -21.84 -17.86
CA PRO A 555 -10.21 -23.00 -18.42
C PRO A 555 -8.68 -22.89 -18.28
N LEU A 556 -8.06 -23.88 -17.65
CA LEU A 556 -6.61 -23.99 -17.51
C LEU A 556 -6.08 -25.03 -18.46
N TYR A 557 -5.13 -24.65 -19.33
CA TYR A 557 -4.45 -25.57 -20.24
C TYR A 557 -3.75 -26.70 -19.48
N GLN A 558 -3.94 -27.95 -19.92
CA GLN A 558 -3.33 -29.11 -19.31
C GLN A 558 -2.35 -29.85 -20.24
N SER A 559 -2.77 -30.11 -21.47
CA SER A 559 -1.99 -30.89 -22.41
C SER A 559 -2.43 -30.66 -23.85
N MET A 560 -1.59 -31.04 -24.80
CA MET A 560 -1.91 -31.03 -26.22
C MET A 560 -1.63 -32.38 -26.87
N SER A 561 -2.31 -32.65 -27.99
CA SER A 561 -2.00 -33.71 -28.96
C SER A 561 -2.00 -33.14 -30.37
N ILE A 562 -1.03 -33.57 -31.18
CA ILE A 562 -0.99 -33.25 -32.63
C ILE A 562 -1.88 -34.22 -33.37
N GLU A 563 -2.81 -33.68 -34.17
CA GLU A 563 -3.79 -34.45 -34.96
C GLU A 563 -3.69 -34.01 -36.43
N GLY A 564 -2.72 -34.60 -37.16
CA GLY A 564 -2.40 -34.20 -38.53
C GLY A 564 -1.93 -32.75 -38.61
N SER A 565 -2.67 -31.90 -39.29
CA SER A 565 -2.39 -30.44 -39.42
C SER A 565 -3.03 -29.59 -38.35
N ALA A 566 -3.50 -30.19 -37.24
CA ALA A 566 -4.12 -29.47 -36.13
C ALA A 566 -3.52 -29.89 -34.79
N ILE A 567 -3.72 -29.06 -33.77
CA ILE A 567 -3.39 -29.38 -32.37
C ILE A 567 -4.66 -29.35 -31.55
N ARG A 568 -4.93 -30.41 -30.82
CA ARG A 568 -5.99 -30.50 -29.83
C ARG A 568 -5.46 -30.13 -28.44
N LEU A 569 -6.12 -29.19 -27.80
CA LEU A 569 -5.80 -28.70 -26.45
C LEU A 569 -6.82 -29.23 -25.44
N LYS A 570 -6.38 -29.72 -24.30
CA LYS A 570 -7.21 -30.17 -23.16
C LYS A 570 -7.11 -29.17 -22.02
N PHE A 571 -8.23 -29.00 -21.31
CA PHE A 571 -8.36 -28.06 -20.22
C PHE A 571 -8.95 -28.68 -18.96
N SER A 572 -8.53 -28.19 -17.80
CA SER A 572 -9.26 -28.30 -16.53
C SER A 572 -10.13 -27.05 -16.31
N HIS A 573 -10.89 -27.01 -15.23
CA HIS A 573 -11.78 -25.91 -14.88
C HIS A 573 -12.74 -25.50 -16.01
N VAL A 574 -13.27 -26.48 -16.70
CA VAL A 574 -14.22 -26.24 -17.81
C VAL A 574 -15.58 -25.75 -17.34
N GLY A 575 -15.89 -25.83 -16.04
CA GLY A 575 -17.04 -25.18 -15.41
C GLY A 575 -18.40 -25.47 -16.07
N GLY A 576 -18.65 -26.74 -16.45
CA GLY A 576 -19.84 -27.18 -17.17
C GLY A 576 -19.75 -27.08 -18.69
N GLY A 577 -18.57 -26.76 -19.23
CA GLY A 577 -18.21 -26.74 -20.64
C GLY A 577 -17.53 -25.44 -21.08
N LEU A 578 -16.74 -25.53 -22.15
CA LEU A 578 -16.08 -24.39 -22.77
C LEU A 578 -17.07 -23.57 -23.60
N ILE A 579 -16.86 -22.25 -23.65
CA ILE A 579 -17.61 -21.33 -24.52
C ILE A 579 -16.67 -20.32 -25.20
N ALA A 580 -16.98 -19.97 -26.44
CA ALA A 580 -16.45 -18.83 -27.14
C ALA A 580 -17.40 -17.65 -26.92
N LYS A 581 -17.03 -16.70 -26.07
CA LYS A 581 -17.90 -15.58 -25.68
C LYS A 581 -17.94 -14.53 -26.79
N GLY A 582 -19.14 -14.26 -27.32
CA GLY A 582 -19.37 -13.18 -28.28
C GLY A 582 -18.98 -13.48 -29.73
N GLY A 583 -18.63 -14.71 -30.10
CA GLY A 583 -18.30 -15.07 -31.47
C GLY A 583 -17.29 -16.23 -31.57
N PRO A 584 -16.69 -16.48 -32.75
CA PRO A 584 -15.63 -17.48 -32.92
C PRO A 584 -14.46 -17.23 -31.94
N LEU A 585 -13.74 -18.31 -31.60
CA LEU A 585 -12.54 -18.19 -30.76
C LEU A 585 -11.48 -17.31 -31.44
N GLN A 586 -10.88 -16.43 -30.66
CA GLN A 586 -9.86 -15.49 -31.09
C GLN A 586 -8.59 -15.60 -30.24
N GLN A 587 -7.50 -14.95 -30.68
CA GLN A 587 -6.23 -14.84 -29.96
C GLN A 587 -5.48 -16.17 -29.83
N PHE A 588 -5.73 -17.13 -30.71
CA PHE A 588 -4.91 -18.34 -30.87
C PHE A 588 -3.85 -18.12 -31.95
N ALA A 589 -2.63 -18.53 -31.66
CA ALA A 589 -1.53 -18.56 -32.61
C ALA A 589 -0.89 -19.95 -32.61
N ILE A 590 -0.44 -20.42 -33.77
CA ILE A 590 0.15 -21.75 -33.98
C ILE A 590 1.49 -21.62 -34.70
N ALA A 591 2.44 -22.50 -34.39
CA ALA A 591 3.75 -22.54 -35.03
C ALA A 591 4.13 -23.97 -35.41
N GLY A 592 4.89 -24.09 -36.50
CA GLY A 592 5.54 -25.30 -36.96
C GLY A 592 6.99 -25.44 -36.48
N PRO A 593 7.82 -26.25 -37.17
CA PRO A 593 9.23 -26.47 -36.84
C PRO A 593 10.10 -25.21 -36.92
N ASP A 594 9.69 -24.22 -37.69
CA ASP A 594 10.34 -22.92 -37.83
C ASP A 594 10.17 -22.02 -36.60
N LYS A 595 9.28 -22.39 -35.68
CA LYS A 595 8.92 -21.64 -34.46
C LYS A 595 8.33 -20.26 -34.71
N GLN A 596 7.88 -19.99 -35.96
CA GLN A 596 7.20 -18.74 -36.30
C GLN A 596 5.70 -18.90 -36.00
N PHE A 597 5.19 -18.07 -35.11
CA PHE A 597 3.77 -18.05 -34.75
C PHE A 597 2.98 -17.22 -35.74
N VAL A 598 1.89 -17.79 -36.25
CA VAL A 598 0.88 -17.11 -37.06
C VAL A 598 -0.49 -17.24 -36.41
N TRP A 599 -1.41 -16.34 -36.69
CA TRP A 599 -2.79 -16.45 -36.24
C TRP A 599 -3.44 -17.74 -36.77
N ALA A 600 -4.25 -18.35 -35.93
CA ALA A 600 -4.83 -19.65 -36.18
C ALA A 600 -6.34 -19.65 -35.97
N ASP A 601 -7.02 -20.48 -36.75
CA ASP A 601 -8.41 -20.84 -36.51
C ASP A 601 -8.49 -21.78 -35.29
N ALA A 602 -9.47 -21.52 -34.43
CA ALA A 602 -9.71 -22.34 -33.25
C ALA A 602 -11.21 -22.64 -33.11
N ARG A 603 -11.54 -23.88 -32.73
CA ARG A 603 -12.92 -24.28 -32.47
C ARG A 603 -13.03 -25.16 -31.24
N ILE A 604 -14.13 -25.02 -30.52
CA ILE A 604 -14.44 -25.86 -29.37
C ILE A 604 -15.04 -27.17 -29.87
N GLU A 605 -14.47 -28.28 -29.42
CA GLU A 605 -15.03 -29.61 -29.59
C GLU A 605 -15.19 -30.28 -28.21
N LYS A 606 -16.42 -30.25 -27.68
CA LYS A 606 -16.74 -30.66 -26.29
C LYS A 606 -15.93 -29.82 -25.29
N ASP A 607 -15.07 -30.45 -24.49
CA ASP A 607 -14.22 -29.80 -23.49
C ASP A 607 -12.77 -29.61 -23.96
N THR A 608 -12.56 -29.57 -25.29
CA THR A 608 -11.25 -29.35 -25.93
C THR A 608 -11.34 -28.21 -26.94
N VAL A 609 -10.20 -27.64 -27.30
CA VAL A 609 -10.06 -26.69 -28.41
C VAL A 609 -9.14 -27.30 -29.45
N VAL A 610 -9.58 -27.30 -30.71
CA VAL A 610 -8.79 -27.69 -31.88
C VAL A 610 -8.31 -26.44 -32.58
N VAL A 611 -6.99 -26.34 -32.78
CA VAL A 611 -6.31 -25.18 -33.37
C VAL A 611 -5.60 -25.61 -34.64
N SER A 612 -5.77 -24.87 -35.75
CA SER A 612 -5.14 -25.14 -37.03
C SER A 612 -4.90 -23.86 -37.83
N SER A 613 -3.98 -23.91 -38.78
CA SER A 613 -3.77 -22.83 -39.75
C SER A 613 -3.36 -23.43 -41.08
N PRO A 614 -3.90 -22.95 -42.22
CA PRO A 614 -3.46 -23.40 -43.54
C PRO A 614 -1.99 -23.08 -43.84
N HIS A 615 -1.42 -22.12 -43.11
CA HIS A 615 0.01 -21.72 -43.22
C HIS A 615 0.95 -22.61 -42.42
N VAL A 616 0.42 -23.52 -41.57
CA VAL A 616 1.23 -24.38 -40.69
C VAL A 616 0.75 -25.84 -40.84
N PRO A 617 1.15 -26.56 -41.91
CA PRO A 617 0.69 -27.91 -42.15
C PRO A 617 1.26 -28.94 -41.15
N SER A 618 2.36 -28.64 -40.49
CA SER A 618 3.00 -29.48 -39.47
C SER A 618 3.14 -28.74 -38.15
N PRO A 619 2.05 -28.56 -37.39
CA PRO A 619 2.04 -27.74 -36.21
C PRO A 619 2.77 -28.41 -35.03
N MET A 620 3.52 -27.63 -34.22
CA MET A 620 4.26 -28.07 -33.04
C MET A 620 3.88 -27.37 -31.76
N ALA A 621 3.39 -26.13 -31.85
CA ALA A 621 3.09 -25.32 -30.66
C ALA A 621 1.89 -24.41 -30.86
N VAL A 622 1.23 -24.07 -29.76
CA VAL A 622 0.12 -23.11 -29.70
C VAL A 622 0.38 -22.08 -28.62
N ARG A 623 0.01 -20.84 -28.88
CA ARG A 623 -0.15 -19.77 -27.89
C ARG A 623 -1.60 -19.30 -27.86
N TYR A 624 -2.08 -18.92 -26.68
CA TYR A 624 -3.37 -18.26 -26.51
C TYR A 624 -3.20 -16.98 -25.73
N ALA A 625 -3.78 -15.87 -26.22
CA ALA A 625 -3.78 -14.56 -25.59
C ALA A 625 -2.36 -14.08 -25.19
N TRP A 626 -1.35 -14.40 -26.03
CA TRP A 626 0.06 -14.14 -25.76
C TRP A 626 0.47 -12.76 -26.29
N ALA A 627 -0.05 -11.71 -25.64
CA ALA A 627 0.22 -10.31 -25.97
C ALA A 627 0.05 -9.42 -24.73
N THR A 628 0.55 -8.19 -24.77
CA THR A 628 0.28 -7.18 -23.74
C THR A 628 -1.22 -6.87 -23.70
N ASN A 629 -1.82 -6.63 -24.85
CA ASN A 629 -3.27 -6.50 -25.03
C ASN A 629 -3.81 -7.57 -25.99
N PRO A 630 -4.22 -8.72 -25.51
CA PRO A 630 -4.90 -9.73 -26.32
C PRO A 630 -6.39 -9.40 -26.44
N GLU A 631 -6.71 -8.21 -26.95
CA GLU A 631 -8.09 -7.77 -27.16
C GLU A 631 -8.88 -8.80 -27.96
N GLY A 632 -10.11 -9.08 -27.54
CA GLY A 632 -10.95 -10.09 -28.15
C GLY A 632 -10.69 -11.53 -27.66
N CYS A 633 -9.75 -11.76 -26.71
CA CYS A 633 -9.59 -13.07 -26.10
C CYS A 633 -10.90 -13.52 -25.45
N ASN A 634 -11.44 -14.69 -25.88
CA ASN A 634 -12.82 -15.05 -25.59
C ASN A 634 -13.05 -16.52 -25.24
N LEU A 635 -12.00 -17.26 -24.86
CA LEU A 635 -12.15 -18.59 -24.31
C LEU A 635 -12.55 -18.51 -22.84
N TYR A 636 -13.76 -18.98 -22.53
CA TYR A 636 -14.36 -19.00 -21.19
C TYR A 636 -14.90 -20.38 -20.85
N ASN A 637 -15.22 -20.60 -19.59
CA ASN A 637 -16.12 -21.66 -19.18
C ASN A 637 -17.56 -21.15 -18.98
N LYS A 638 -18.52 -22.06 -18.84
CA LYS A 638 -19.93 -21.70 -18.60
C LYS A 638 -20.18 -21.01 -17.25
N ALA A 639 -19.22 -21.04 -16.31
CA ALA A 639 -19.27 -20.24 -15.10
C ALA A 639 -18.92 -18.75 -15.35
N GLY A 640 -18.58 -18.37 -16.59
CA GLY A 640 -18.30 -16.98 -16.99
C GLY A 640 -16.89 -16.53 -16.62
N LEU A 641 -15.94 -17.44 -16.44
CA LEU A 641 -14.56 -17.13 -16.09
C LEU A 641 -13.64 -17.33 -17.32
N PRO A 642 -12.74 -16.36 -17.62
CA PRO A 642 -11.85 -16.40 -18.76
C PRO A 642 -10.65 -17.34 -18.52
N ALA A 643 -10.15 -17.95 -19.59
CA ALA A 643 -8.88 -18.65 -19.58
C ALA A 643 -7.71 -17.64 -19.42
N PRO A 644 -6.68 -17.93 -18.60
CA PRO A 644 -5.45 -17.16 -18.61
C PRO A 644 -4.69 -17.39 -19.93
N PRO A 645 -3.73 -16.51 -20.29
CA PRO A 645 -2.84 -16.78 -21.41
C PRO A 645 -1.98 -18.01 -21.11
N PHE A 646 -1.65 -18.74 -22.15
CA PHE A 646 -0.74 -19.88 -22.06
C PHE A 646 0.05 -20.07 -23.35
N ARG A 647 1.16 -20.80 -23.23
CA ARG A 647 1.91 -21.37 -24.35
C ARG A 647 2.15 -22.85 -24.11
N THR A 648 2.14 -23.61 -25.17
CA THR A 648 2.58 -25.02 -25.12
C THR A 648 4.10 -25.07 -25.26
N ALA A 649 4.72 -26.09 -24.65
CA ALA A 649 6.16 -26.30 -24.86
C ALA A 649 6.42 -26.69 -26.33
N ILE A 650 7.42 -26.08 -26.93
CA ILE A 650 7.99 -26.57 -28.20
C ILE A 650 8.86 -27.75 -27.83
N LYS A 651 8.41 -28.96 -28.19
CA LYS A 651 9.18 -30.18 -27.98
C LYS A 651 10.33 -30.29 -28.98
#